data_ac7f5ef399998ccd1b01508630e805f9
#
_entry.id   ac7f5ef399998ccd1b01508630e805f9
#
_cell.length_a   1.000
_cell.length_b   1.000
_cell.length_c   1.000
_cell.angle_alpha   90.00
_cell.angle_beta   90.00
_cell.angle_gamma   90.00
#
_symmetry.space_group_name_H-M   'P 1'
#
loop_
_entity.id
_entity.type
_entity.pdbx_description
1 polymer ?
#
loop_
_entity_poly.entity_id
_entity_poly.type
_entity_poly.pdbx_seq_one_letter_code
_entity_poly.pdbx_strand_id
1 'polypeptide(L)'
;MSPPSPQAPQEATQTSLIPDPSPGSRSAATLPAQAISAEVLVEKYAKGEEQTLDELRGRVARALAAAEAPEQRATWAARFLDAQRRGFIPAGRILSAAGTELSATLINCFVQPVGDSIATAEDGYPGIYTALTEAAETMRRGGGVGYDFSRIRPKGAWVGSTQSHASGPVSYMRVFDRSCETVESAGSRRGAQMGVLRCDHPDIEEFIHAKDQGDLKNFNISVGVTDTFMEAVQADAQVELVHRAEPGEQQHEGGAYQRGDGLWVYRRLPARTLWDQIMRSTYNHAEPGVLFLDRINTDNNLYYCESITATNPCAEQPLPSYGCCCLGSVDLTQFVRDPFGAKAHFDETGFAEVCAVATRMLDNVLDVTPWPLPAQKQEASNKRRVGLGFTGLGDTLVMLNLRYDTEAAREMARRISEVMRDAAYAASSDLAAEKGAFPLFNADLYLSGGSFASRLPQPLKDKIRAQGLRNSHLLSIAPTGTISLAFADNASNGIEPAFSWSYTRKKRQSQMDGGGFKEYAVEDHAWRLYRHLFGADAPLGDAFVTALELSAADHAAMVAAVAPYIDTSISKTVNVPADYAYADFQDLYMQAWKSNLKGLATYRPNSVLGSVLSVGSDSTATAVKVPEPLRADGSNQRLLVKSLPNAVLASLRWPSRPEMPGGNPAWSYMIQHPHGDFALFVGELPAEGPEAGLFGRTLPFEVWVNGAEQPRGLSALAKTLSMDLRTNDAAWLRLKLDALATVAEERAFEMPMPPGGDKRLFPGVVAATAAVIRWRCEQLGALQDGGPTPVLDAMFSREEPRTTVSGTLAWAVDVDNPATNEQFTLTLKEVSLPTPDGGVVTRPCAMGFSGNYPKALDGMARLLSLDMRVMDPGWIGMKLRKLLNVGEPLGHFMAPVPSLAGERRQQIWPSTVAYVARLIIHRYAMLGVLDEDGMPLVEMGLLQAPKAKVVAGTEIPAMAGRPCPECGNSTMIHKDGCDFCTACGYVGQCG
;
A
#
# COMPACT_ATOMS: atom_id res chain seq x y z
N MET A 1 37.82 27.90 57.03
CA MET A 1 37.94 28.02 55.56
C MET A 1 37.30 26.74 54.98
N SER A 2 36.06 26.82 54.63
CA SER A 2 35.33 25.72 53.99
C SER A 2 35.45 25.85 52.45
N PRO A 3 35.53 24.73 51.68
CA PRO A 3 35.59 24.79 50.22
C PRO A 3 34.22 25.09 49.62
N PRO A 4 34.17 25.71 48.45
CA PRO A 4 32.91 26.06 47.81
C PRO A 4 32.19 24.84 47.21
N SER A 5 30.85 24.86 47.27
CA SER A 5 29.93 23.88 46.65
C SER A 5 30.04 23.88 45.14
N PRO A 6 29.85 22.70 44.45
CA PRO A 6 29.79 22.64 43.01
C PRO A 6 28.52 23.29 42.44
N GLN A 7 28.72 24.17 41.48
CA GLN A 7 27.64 24.72 40.66
C GLN A 7 26.96 23.62 39.82
N ALA A 8 25.64 23.66 39.79
CA ALA A 8 24.82 22.84 38.92
C ALA A 8 25.15 23.12 37.43
N PRO A 9 25.06 22.13 36.55
CA PRO A 9 25.21 22.35 35.11
C PRO A 9 24.12 23.26 34.58
N GLN A 10 24.54 24.29 33.86
CA GLN A 10 23.65 25.15 33.10
C GLN A 10 22.92 24.26 32.05
N GLU A 11 21.62 24.31 32.06
CA GLU A 11 20.77 23.79 30.99
C GLU A 11 21.25 24.37 29.64
N ALA A 12 21.74 23.50 28.77
CA ALA A 12 21.98 23.82 27.37
C ALA A 12 20.67 24.24 26.74
N THR A 13 20.54 25.48 26.40
CA THR A 13 19.43 26.04 25.63
C THR A 13 19.41 25.26 24.32
N GLN A 14 18.39 24.38 24.14
CA GLN A 14 18.08 23.78 22.85
C GLN A 14 17.76 24.88 21.85
N THR A 15 18.69 25.15 20.95
CA THR A 15 18.50 26.06 19.83
C THR A 15 17.50 25.35 18.89
N SER A 16 16.24 25.79 18.92
CA SER A 16 15.19 25.28 18.04
C SER A 16 15.55 25.59 16.58
N LEU A 17 15.42 24.60 15.71
CA LEU A 17 15.40 24.79 14.26
C LEU A 17 14.12 25.55 13.87
N ILE A 18 14.14 26.87 14.05
CA ILE A 18 13.04 27.79 13.72
C ILE A 18 13.37 28.38 12.35
N PRO A 19 12.46 28.39 11.38
CA PRO A 19 12.65 29.15 10.13
C PRO A 19 12.80 30.63 10.45
N ASP A 20 13.89 31.24 9.97
CA ASP A 20 14.05 32.70 10.04
C ASP A 20 13.03 33.40 9.15
N PRO A 21 12.33 34.43 9.58
CA PRO A 21 11.33 35.12 8.76
C PRO A 21 12.03 35.90 7.64
N SER A 22 11.56 35.69 6.41
CA SER A 22 12.02 36.47 5.24
C SER A 22 11.74 37.97 5.43
N PRO A 23 12.69 38.88 5.19
CA PRO A 23 12.42 40.29 5.26
C PRO A 23 11.54 40.73 4.05
N GLY A 24 10.27 40.94 4.30
CA GLY A 24 9.36 41.54 3.29
C GLY A 24 7.87 41.11 3.35
N SER A 25 7.46 40.12 4.11
CA SER A 25 6.03 39.82 4.24
C SER A 25 5.47 40.21 5.60
N ARG A 26 4.71 41.28 5.62
CA ARG A 26 3.78 41.58 6.71
C ARG A 26 2.55 40.69 6.50
N SER A 27 2.51 39.44 6.96
CA SER A 27 1.24 38.76 7.21
C SER A 27 1.26 37.28 7.53
N ALA A 28 2.34 36.63 7.74
CA ALA A 28 2.24 35.31 8.37
C ALA A 28 2.77 35.44 9.80
N ALA A 29 1.89 35.30 10.77
CA ALA A 29 2.33 34.99 12.13
C ALA A 29 3.17 33.72 12.01
N THR A 30 4.45 33.77 12.37
CA THR A 30 5.35 32.62 12.29
C THR A 30 4.89 31.55 13.26
N LEU A 31 4.28 30.48 12.76
CA LEU A 31 3.97 29.31 13.57
C LEU A 31 5.25 28.62 14.03
N PRO A 32 5.34 28.18 15.28
CA PRO A 32 6.47 27.35 15.70
C PRO A 32 6.46 26.02 14.92
N ALA A 33 7.63 25.54 14.52
CA ALA A 33 7.75 24.27 13.81
C ALA A 33 7.14 23.12 14.65
N GLN A 34 6.46 22.20 13.99
CA GLN A 34 5.96 20.98 14.64
C GLN A 34 7.15 20.10 15.05
N ALA A 35 7.06 19.43 16.20
CA ALA A 35 8.13 18.60 16.73
C ALA A 35 8.58 17.52 15.74
N ILE A 36 7.62 16.90 15.04
CA ILE A 36 7.92 15.90 14.03
C ILE A 36 8.60 16.49 12.79
N SER A 37 8.24 17.71 12.37
CA SER A 37 8.87 18.39 11.24
C SER A 37 10.34 18.66 11.52
N ALA A 38 10.65 19.17 12.70
CA ALA A 38 12.02 19.40 13.13
C ALA A 38 12.84 18.10 13.20
N GLU A 39 12.27 17.01 13.72
CA GLU A 39 12.94 15.73 13.81
C GLU A 39 13.18 15.09 12.43
N VAL A 40 12.19 15.11 11.52
CA VAL A 40 12.34 14.62 10.15
C VAL A 40 13.37 15.43 9.37
N LEU A 41 13.42 16.73 9.59
CA LEU A 41 14.42 17.62 8.99
C LEU A 41 15.84 17.20 9.39
N VAL A 42 16.10 17.04 10.69
CA VAL A 42 17.41 16.66 11.21
C VAL A 42 17.81 15.27 10.74
N GLU A 43 16.91 14.28 10.89
CA GLU A 43 17.21 12.88 10.57
C GLU A 43 17.49 12.65 9.08
N LYS A 44 16.64 13.22 8.20
CA LYS A 44 16.70 12.89 6.78
C LYS A 44 17.52 13.88 5.94
N TYR A 45 17.52 15.15 6.30
CA TYR A 45 18.01 16.20 5.41
C TYR A 45 19.22 16.96 5.91
N ALA A 46 19.33 17.28 7.18
CA ALA A 46 20.50 17.92 7.74
C ALA A 46 21.76 17.04 7.62
N LYS A 47 22.92 17.64 7.33
CA LYS A 47 24.19 16.93 7.16
C LYS A 47 25.31 17.64 7.90
N GLY A 48 26.25 16.82 8.40
CA GLY A 48 27.39 17.34 9.15
C GLY A 48 26.93 18.11 10.39
N GLU A 49 27.39 19.37 10.49
CA GLU A 49 27.11 20.25 11.64
C GLU A 49 25.90 21.20 11.40
N GLU A 50 25.10 20.96 10.38
CA GLU A 50 23.93 21.81 10.09
C GLU A 50 22.91 21.79 11.23
N GLN A 51 22.63 22.98 11.78
CA GLN A 51 21.71 23.19 12.90
C GLN A 51 20.41 23.89 12.48
N THR A 52 20.44 24.59 11.33
CA THR A 52 19.33 25.43 10.89
C THR A 52 18.87 25.06 9.49
N LEU A 53 17.59 25.34 9.20
CA LEU A 53 17.03 25.19 7.86
C LEU A 53 17.77 26.05 6.81
N ASP A 54 18.25 27.22 7.20
CA ASP A 54 18.98 28.12 6.32
C ASP A 54 20.39 27.61 5.97
N GLU A 55 21.07 26.94 6.88
CA GLU A 55 22.35 26.28 6.58
C GLU A 55 22.18 25.17 5.56
N LEU A 56 21.14 24.32 5.72
CA LEU A 56 20.77 23.30 4.74
C LEU A 56 20.44 23.91 3.37
N ARG A 57 19.55 24.91 3.33
CA ARG A 57 19.19 25.62 2.10
C ARG A 57 20.41 26.27 1.45
N GLY A 58 21.30 26.84 2.25
CA GLY A 58 22.55 27.43 1.80
C GLY A 58 23.52 26.42 1.20
N ARG A 59 23.65 25.21 1.79
CA ARG A 59 24.44 24.10 1.19
C ARG A 59 23.91 23.74 -0.18
N VAL A 60 22.60 23.48 -0.27
CA VAL A 60 21.93 23.11 -1.53
C VAL A 60 22.08 24.21 -2.58
N ALA A 61 21.84 25.48 -2.21
CA ALA A 61 21.97 26.62 -3.10
C ALA A 61 23.40 26.74 -3.68
N ARG A 62 24.42 26.63 -2.86
CA ARG A 62 25.83 26.65 -3.31
C ARG A 62 26.19 25.49 -4.21
N ALA A 63 25.74 24.27 -3.84
CA ALA A 63 25.99 23.07 -4.63
C ALA A 63 25.41 23.17 -6.04
N LEU A 64 24.18 23.65 -6.17
CA LEU A 64 23.51 23.77 -7.48
C LEU A 64 24.02 24.97 -8.28
N ALA A 65 24.45 26.06 -7.63
CA ALA A 65 25.10 27.17 -8.27
C ALA A 65 26.50 26.84 -8.86
N ALA A 66 27.07 25.69 -8.50
CA ALA A 66 28.34 25.22 -9.08
C ALA A 66 28.25 24.97 -10.59
N ALA A 67 27.05 24.73 -11.14
CA ALA A 67 26.79 24.63 -12.58
C ALA A 67 26.82 25.98 -13.33
N GLU A 68 26.87 27.07 -12.59
CA GLU A 68 26.94 28.41 -13.18
C GLU A 68 28.38 28.81 -13.49
N ALA A 69 28.54 29.83 -14.37
CA ALA A 69 29.83 30.42 -14.65
C ALA A 69 30.48 30.93 -13.34
N PRO A 70 31.79 30.75 -13.14
CA PRO A 70 32.46 31.04 -11.86
C PRO A 70 32.13 32.42 -11.28
N GLU A 71 32.05 33.45 -12.13
CA GLU A 71 31.74 34.85 -11.74
C GLU A 71 30.29 35.04 -11.31
N GLN A 72 29.37 34.15 -11.69
CA GLN A 72 27.94 34.24 -11.39
C GLN A 72 27.51 33.31 -10.22
N ARG A 73 28.38 32.40 -9.80
CA ARG A 73 28.05 31.38 -8.76
C ARG A 73 27.52 31.99 -7.45
N ALA A 74 28.19 33.03 -6.96
CA ALA A 74 27.76 33.69 -5.72
C ALA A 74 26.37 34.34 -5.88
N THR A 75 26.13 34.99 -6.99
CA THR A 75 24.84 35.64 -7.30
C THR A 75 23.70 34.60 -7.39
N TRP A 76 23.94 33.50 -8.12
CA TRP A 76 22.93 32.45 -8.25
C TRP A 76 22.73 31.70 -6.97
N ALA A 77 23.76 31.43 -6.18
CA ALA A 77 23.61 30.82 -4.85
C ALA A 77 22.71 31.67 -3.94
N ALA A 78 22.88 33.01 -3.95
CA ALA A 78 22.00 33.91 -3.20
C ALA A 78 20.54 33.87 -3.71
N ARG A 79 20.34 33.89 -5.03
CA ARG A 79 19.00 33.77 -5.62
C ARG A 79 18.32 32.40 -5.36
N PHE A 80 19.07 31.33 -5.39
CA PHE A 80 18.59 29.99 -5.06
C PHE A 80 18.19 29.86 -3.59
N LEU A 81 18.98 30.47 -2.70
CA LEU A 81 18.64 30.52 -1.27
C LEU A 81 17.38 31.36 -1.03
N ASP A 82 17.24 32.51 -1.69
CA ASP A 82 16.03 33.34 -1.60
C ASP A 82 14.79 32.62 -2.12
N ALA A 83 14.87 31.94 -3.26
CA ALA A 83 13.77 31.14 -3.79
C ALA A 83 13.31 30.04 -2.82
N GLN A 84 14.27 29.35 -2.17
CA GLN A 84 13.95 28.34 -1.15
C GLN A 84 13.30 28.97 0.10
N ARG A 85 13.75 30.13 0.53
CA ARG A 85 13.12 30.89 1.63
C ARG A 85 11.70 31.34 1.29
N ARG A 86 11.44 31.67 0.03
CA ARG A 86 10.14 32.10 -0.49
C ARG A 86 9.21 30.91 -0.84
N GLY A 87 9.58 29.65 -0.52
CA GLY A 87 8.70 28.51 -0.66
C GLY A 87 9.08 27.48 -1.73
N PHE A 88 10.20 27.66 -2.47
CA PHE A 88 10.66 26.60 -3.36
C PHE A 88 11.34 25.47 -2.56
N ILE A 89 10.83 24.25 -2.71
CA ILE A 89 11.33 23.04 -2.04
C ILE A 89 11.83 22.08 -3.11
N PRO A 90 13.14 21.95 -3.33
CA PRO A 90 13.71 20.90 -4.18
C PRO A 90 13.33 19.51 -3.68
N ALA A 91 13.31 18.52 -4.57
CA ALA A 91 13.01 17.16 -4.19
C ALA A 91 13.92 16.62 -3.09
N GLY A 92 13.42 15.69 -2.29
CA GLY A 92 14.10 15.17 -1.10
C GLY A 92 15.53 14.67 -1.35
N ARG A 93 15.83 14.14 -2.52
CA ARG A 93 17.19 13.72 -2.88
C ARG A 93 18.16 14.90 -3.03
N ILE A 94 17.69 15.97 -3.66
CA ILE A 94 18.49 17.20 -3.78
C ILE A 94 18.81 17.75 -2.38
N LEU A 95 17.77 17.85 -1.52
CA LEU A 95 17.93 18.35 -0.16
C LEU A 95 18.87 17.50 0.70
N SER A 96 18.84 16.18 0.54
CA SER A 96 19.63 15.24 1.36
C SER A 96 21.05 15.02 0.85
N ALA A 97 21.33 15.20 -0.44
CA ALA A 97 22.62 14.79 -1.02
C ALA A 97 23.39 15.90 -1.74
N ALA A 98 22.75 17.00 -2.21
CA ALA A 98 23.46 18.05 -2.91
C ALA A 98 24.48 18.75 -1.98
N GLY A 99 25.73 18.88 -2.46
CA GLY A 99 26.83 19.48 -1.71
C GLY A 99 27.38 18.62 -0.56
N THR A 100 27.13 17.32 -0.58
CA THR A 100 27.71 16.33 0.33
C THR A 100 28.69 15.41 -0.40
N GLU A 101 29.43 14.59 0.34
CA GLU A 101 30.35 13.57 -0.21
C GLU A 101 29.63 12.26 -0.56
N LEU A 102 28.30 12.20 -0.41
CA LEU A 102 27.53 10.99 -0.71
C LEU A 102 27.53 10.68 -2.21
N SER A 103 27.89 9.46 -2.57
CA SER A 103 27.80 8.97 -3.97
C SER A 103 26.34 8.61 -4.32
N ALA A 104 25.40 9.55 -4.10
CA ALA A 104 23.99 9.40 -4.38
C ALA A 104 23.58 10.27 -5.57
N THR A 105 22.62 9.80 -6.38
CA THR A 105 22.00 10.64 -7.40
C THR A 105 21.11 11.71 -6.77
N LEU A 106 21.04 12.88 -7.38
CA LEU A 106 20.11 13.94 -6.98
C LEU A 106 18.73 13.77 -7.65
N ILE A 107 18.59 12.78 -8.50
CA ILE A 107 17.38 12.49 -9.26
C ILE A 107 16.58 11.39 -8.55
N ASN A 108 15.26 11.59 -8.45
CA ASN A 108 14.38 10.63 -7.78
C ASN A 108 13.83 9.55 -8.72
N CYS A 109 13.56 9.92 -9.98
CA CYS A 109 12.68 9.17 -10.89
C CYS A 109 13.42 8.74 -12.13
N PHE A 110 13.34 7.44 -12.46
CA PHE A 110 13.96 6.84 -13.64
C PHE A 110 13.01 5.83 -14.28
N VAL A 111 13.17 5.60 -15.59
CA VAL A 111 12.59 4.45 -16.29
C VAL A 111 13.72 3.63 -16.89
N GLN A 112 13.74 2.34 -16.57
CA GLN A 112 14.70 1.36 -17.05
C GLN A 112 14.08 0.55 -18.18
N PRO A 113 14.65 0.54 -19.39
CA PRO A 113 14.18 -0.33 -20.45
C PRO A 113 14.48 -1.81 -20.13
N VAL A 114 13.58 -2.71 -20.56
CA VAL A 114 13.72 -4.15 -20.42
C VAL A 114 13.46 -4.81 -21.78
N GLY A 115 14.43 -5.58 -22.30
CA GLY A 115 14.30 -6.38 -23.53
C GLY A 115 13.76 -7.78 -23.25
N ASP A 116 13.74 -8.62 -24.29
CA ASP A 116 13.23 -9.98 -24.24
C ASP A 116 14.33 -11.04 -24.07
N SER A 117 15.57 -10.69 -24.38
CA SER A 117 16.73 -11.57 -24.22
C SER A 117 17.21 -11.62 -22.76
N ILE A 118 17.81 -12.72 -22.32
CA ILE A 118 18.36 -12.85 -20.96
C ILE A 118 19.47 -11.81 -20.70
N ALA A 119 20.46 -11.72 -21.58
CA ALA A 119 21.63 -10.87 -21.37
C ALA A 119 21.96 -9.97 -22.57
N THR A 120 21.61 -10.39 -23.78
CA THR A 120 21.99 -9.70 -25.04
C THR A 120 21.04 -8.52 -25.28
N ALA A 121 21.59 -7.38 -25.66
CA ALA A 121 20.79 -6.25 -26.09
C ALA A 121 20.17 -6.51 -27.48
N GLU A 122 18.90 -6.20 -27.66
CA GLU A 122 18.16 -6.33 -28.91
C GLU A 122 17.31 -5.07 -29.15
N ASP A 123 17.29 -4.56 -30.36
CA ASP A 123 16.52 -3.36 -30.78
C ASP A 123 16.74 -2.13 -29.87
N GLY A 124 17.93 -1.96 -29.31
CA GLY A 124 18.25 -0.88 -28.38
C GLY A 124 17.79 -1.10 -26.93
N TYR A 125 17.23 -2.27 -26.60
CA TYR A 125 16.84 -2.65 -25.25
C TYR A 125 17.85 -3.60 -24.63
N PRO A 126 18.29 -3.39 -23.38
CA PRO A 126 19.18 -4.31 -22.68
C PRO A 126 18.50 -5.64 -22.41
N GLY A 127 19.27 -6.72 -22.27
CA GLY A 127 18.74 -7.99 -21.79
C GLY A 127 18.18 -7.85 -20.36
N ILE A 128 17.30 -8.77 -19.98
CA ILE A 128 16.56 -8.74 -18.69
C ILE A 128 17.50 -8.61 -17.48
N TYR A 129 18.59 -9.41 -17.44
CA TYR A 129 19.54 -9.37 -16.32
C TYR A 129 20.49 -8.16 -16.40
N THR A 130 20.77 -7.64 -17.58
CA THR A 130 21.46 -6.34 -17.72
C THR A 130 20.60 -5.22 -17.18
N ALA A 131 19.30 -5.18 -17.55
CA ALA A 131 18.34 -4.23 -17.02
C ALA A 131 18.20 -4.33 -15.48
N LEU A 132 18.18 -5.54 -14.93
CA LEU A 132 18.19 -5.78 -13.49
C LEU A 132 19.42 -5.19 -12.80
N THR A 133 20.62 -5.39 -13.36
CA THR A 133 21.88 -4.85 -12.84
C THR A 133 21.90 -3.33 -12.87
N GLU A 134 21.49 -2.72 -13.98
CA GLU A 134 21.40 -1.27 -14.14
C GLU A 134 20.38 -0.65 -13.18
N ALA A 135 19.23 -1.30 -13.01
CA ALA A 135 18.21 -0.86 -12.05
C ALA A 135 18.69 -0.97 -10.60
N ALA A 136 19.38 -2.06 -10.25
CA ALA A 136 19.97 -2.23 -8.92
C ALA A 136 20.98 -1.13 -8.59
N GLU A 137 21.85 -0.75 -9.54
CA GLU A 137 22.79 0.36 -9.37
C GLU A 137 22.06 1.71 -9.22
N THR A 138 21.01 1.94 -10.00
CA THR A 138 20.18 3.14 -9.91
C THR A 138 19.49 3.23 -8.53
N MET A 139 18.89 2.13 -8.04
CA MET A 139 18.26 2.06 -6.73
C MET A 139 19.28 2.21 -5.59
N ARG A 140 20.45 1.58 -5.70
CA ARG A 140 21.53 1.73 -4.73
C ARG A 140 21.95 3.19 -4.54
N ARG A 141 21.97 3.98 -5.61
CA ARG A 141 22.25 5.42 -5.56
C ARG A 141 21.02 6.26 -5.21
N GLY A 142 19.86 5.65 -4.96
CA GLY A 142 18.70 6.31 -4.40
C GLY A 142 17.60 6.68 -5.39
N GLY A 143 17.68 6.22 -6.65
CA GLY A 143 16.63 6.43 -7.65
C GLY A 143 15.49 5.42 -7.51
N GLY A 144 14.25 5.83 -7.69
CA GLY A 144 13.10 4.96 -7.93
C GLY A 144 13.01 4.60 -9.41
N VAL A 145 12.61 3.37 -9.76
CA VAL A 145 12.69 2.86 -11.13
C VAL A 145 11.35 2.31 -11.61
N GLY A 146 10.91 2.77 -12.77
CA GLY A 146 9.78 2.19 -13.50
C GLY A 146 10.24 1.33 -14.69
N TYR A 147 9.42 0.36 -15.07
CA TYR A 147 9.71 -0.58 -16.15
C TYR A 147 8.46 -0.83 -17.00
N ASP A 148 8.65 -0.99 -18.30
CA ASP A 148 7.70 -1.65 -19.19
C ASP A 148 8.15 -3.09 -19.44
N PHE A 149 7.37 -4.05 -18.96
CA PHE A 149 7.63 -5.47 -19.12
C PHE A 149 6.97 -6.08 -20.38
N SER A 150 6.30 -5.27 -21.20
CA SER A 150 5.49 -5.73 -22.35
C SER A 150 6.33 -6.29 -23.49
N ARG A 151 7.64 -6.06 -23.50
CA ARG A 151 8.56 -6.63 -24.51
C ARG A 151 8.96 -8.08 -24.20
N ILE A 152 8.87 -8.50 -22.92
CA ILE A 152 9.17 -9.88 -22.52
C ILE A 152 8.12 -10.79 -23.13
N ARG A 153 8.56 -11.86 -23.81
CA ARG A 153 7.67 -12.83 -24.45
C ARG A 153 6.74 -13.50 -23.44
N PRO A 154 5.51 -13.81 -23.87
CA PRO A 154 4.52 -14.41 -23.00
C PRO A 154 4.93 -15.78 -22.47
N LYS A 155 4.37 -16.17 -21.36
CA LYS A 155 4.48 -17.51 -20.80
C LYS A 155 4.02 -18.56 -21.81
N GLY A 156 4.83 -19.59 -21.97
CA GLY A 156 4.59 -20.66 -22.95
C GLY A 156 5.01 -20.31 -24.38
N ALA A 157 5.45 -19.08 -24.68
CA ALA A 157 6.01 -18.74 -26.00
C ALA A 157 7.27 -19.57 -26.30
N TRP A 158 7.48 -19.89 -27.60
CA TRP A 158 8.60 -20.72 -28.02
C TRP A 158 9.95 -19.98 -27.92
N VAL A 159 10.95 -20.66 -27.37
CA VAL A 159 12.34 -20.20 -27.30
C VAL A 159 13.21 -21.09 -28.19
N GLY A 160 13.39 -20.69 -29.45
CA GLY A 160 14.06 -21.52 -30.48
C GLY A 160 15.52 -21.86 -30.16
N SER A 161 16.26 -20.97 -29.48
CA SER A 161 17.67 -21.19 -29.12
C SER A 161 17.89 -22.31 -28.10
N THR A 162 16.94 -22.54 -27.20
CA THR A 162 17.01 -23.56 -26.15
C THR A 162 15.99 -24.67 -26.33
N GLN A 163 15.11 -24.56 -27.33
CA GLN A 163 14.00 -25.49 -27.60
C GLN A 163 13.14 -25.70 -26.35
N SER A 164 12.75 -24.59 -25.72
CA SER A 164 12.01 -24.57 -24.47
C SER A 164 10.87 -23.51 -24.52
N HIS A 165 10.10 -23.42 -23.45
CA HIS A 165 9.02 -22.46 -23.31
C HIS A 165 9.37 -21.34 -22.33
N ALA A 166 8.95 -20.11 -22.65
CA ALA A 166 9.18 -18.94 -21.81
C ALA A 166 8.35 -18.96 -20.52
N SER A 167 8.86 -18.33 -19.47
CA SER A 167 8.18 -18.22 -18.17
C SER A 167 7.28 -16.99 -18.01
N GLY A 168 7.38 -16.02 -18.95
CA GLY A 168 6.57 -14.81 -18.98
C GLY A 168 7.08 -13.66 -18.10
N PRO A 169 6.55 -12.43 -18.29
CA PRO A 169 7.01 -11.21 -17.62
C PRO A 169 6.85 -11.27 -16.10
N VAL A 170 5.73 -11.79 -15.57
CA VAL A 170 5.47 -11.84 -14.12
C VAL A 170 6.53 -12.66 -13.38
N SER A 171 7.05 -13.73 -14.00
CA SER A 171 8.14 -14.54 -13.43
C SER A 171 9.43 -13.73 -13.27
N TYR A 172 9.77 -12.90 -14.25
CA TYR A 172 10.94 -12.02 -14.15
C TYR A 172 10.71 -10.87 -13.18
N MET A 173 9.50 -10.31 -13.12
CA MET A 173 9.17 -9.28 -12.11
C MET A 173 9.47 -9.75 -10.69
N ARG A 174 9.27 -11.04 -10.37
CA ARG A 174 9.65 -11.60 -9.06
C ARG A 174 11.15 -11.51 -8.80
N VAL A 175 11.99 -11.64 -9.83
CA VAL A 175 13.45 -11.48 -9.68
C VAL A 175 13.80 -10.02 -9.38
N PHE A 176 13.18 -9.07 -10.09
CA PHE A 176 13.33 -7.63 -9.83
C PHE A 176 12.84 -7.26 -8.43
N ASP A 177 11.72 -7.83 -7.98
CA ASP A 177 11.15 -7.61 -6.63
C ASP A 177 12.13 -8.05 -5.54
N ARG A 178 12.71 -9.25 -5.66
CA ARG A 178 13.71 -9.77 -4.73
C ARG A 178 15.02 -8.98 -4.75
N SER A 179 15.45 -8.54 -5.92
CA SER A 179 16.62 -7.67 -6.04
C SER A 179 16.40 -6.35 -5.29
N CYS A 180 15.23 -5.73 -5.47
CA CYS A 180 14.86 -4.49 -4.77
C CYS A 180 14.81 -4.66 -3.25
N GLU A 181 14.28 -5.79 -2.77
CA GLU A 181 14.24 -6.12 -1.34
C GLU A 181 15.65 -6.21 -0.73
N THR A 182 16.63 -6.65 -1.52
CA THR A 182 18.01 -6.91 -1.07
C THR A 182 18.89 -5.66 -1.14
N VAL A 183 18.65 -4.77 -2.09
CA VAL A 183 19.48 -3.58 -2.31
C VAL A 183 19.09 -2.46 -1.37
N GLU A 184 19.97 -2.13 -0.41
CA GLU A 184 19.83 -0.92 0.39
C GLU A 184 20.16 0.33 -0.43
N SER A 185 19.24 1.28 -0.42
CA SER A 185 19.38 2.58 -1.09
C SER A 185 20.22 3.54 -0.25
N ALA A 186 20.99 4.40 -0.88
CA ALA A 186 21.75 5.45 -0.19
C ALA A 186 20.82 6.30 0.71
N GLY A 187 21.07 6.30 2.03
CA GLY A 187 20.29 7.04 3.02
C GLY A 187 19.12 6.27 3.65
N SER A 188 19.24 4.95 3.84
CA SER A 188 18.30 4.10 4.60
C SER A 188 16.89 3.98 4.01
N ARG A 189 16.73 4.10 2.70
CA ARG A 189 15.45 3.87 2.01
C ARG A 189 15.52 2.59 1.18
N ARG A 190 14.45 1.79 1.20
CA ARG A 190 14.29 0.67 0.23
C ARG A 190 13.99 1.24 -1.14
N GLY A 191 14.37 0.51 -2.20
CA GLY A 191 14.02 0.85 -3.57
C GLY A 191 12.51 0.85 -3.79
N ALA A 192 12.00 1.70 -4.68
CA ALA A 192 10.62 1.64 -5.16
C ALA A 192 10.61 1.34 -6.64
N GLN A 193 9.67 0.50 -7.06
CA GLN A 193 9.55 0.06 -8.44
C GLN A 193 8.12 0.25 -8.96
N MET A 194 8.01 0.53 -10.25
CA MET A 194 6.75 0.51 -11.00
C MET A 194 6.86 -0.53 -12.11
N GLY A 195 5.94 -1.48 -12.15
CA GLY A 195 5.80 -2.41 -13.27
C GLY A 195 4.61 -2.03 -14.14
N VAL A 196 4.85 -1.82 -15.42
CA VAL A 196 3.79 -1.59 -16.41
C VAL A 196 3.71 -2.79 -17.35
N LEU A 197 2.49 -3.24 -17.64
CA LEU A 197 2.19 -4.19 -18.70
C LEU A 197 1.06 -3.63 -19.57
N ARG A 198 1.20 -3.74 -20.90
CA ARG A 198 0.14 -3.30 -21.83
C ARG A 198 -1.09 -4.21 -21.73
N CYS A 199 -2.26 -3.62 -21.90
CA CYS A 199 -3.54 -4.34 -21.85
C CYS A 199 -3.71 -5.40 -22.95
N ASP A 200 -2.94 -5.30 -24.04
CA ASP A 200 -2.95 -6.24 -25.16
C ASP A 200 -1.86 -7.34 -25.06
N HIS A 201 -1.10 -7.39 -23.95
CA HIS A 201 -0.13 -8.47 -23.73
C HIS A 201 -0.80 -9.80 -23.40
N PRO A 202 -0.37 -10.96 -23.92
CA PRO A 202 -0.99 -12.27 -23.66
C PRO A 202 -1.07 -12.66 -22.18
N ASP A 203 -0.13 -12.21 -21.33
CA ASP A 203 -0.10 -12.52 -19.90
C ASP A 203 -0.77 -11.44 -19.03
N ILE A 204 -1.57 -10.57 -19.62
CA ILE A 204 -2.19 -9.44 -18.89
C ILE A 204 -3.05 -9.90 -17.72
N GLU A 205 -3.76 -11.01 -17.84
CA GLU A 205 -4.59 -11.53 -16.74
C GLU A 205 -3.72 -12.05 -15.58
N GLU A 206 -2.59 -12.73 -15.85
CA GLU A 206 -1.62 -13.12 -14.80
C GLU A 206 -1.05 -11.87 -14.10
N PHE A 207 -0.78 -10.80 -14.85
CA PHE A 207 -0.27 -9.55 -14.31
C PHE A 207 -1.30 -8.82 -13.41
N ILE A 208 -2.56 -8.74 -13.83
CA ILE A 208 -3.64 -8.11 -13.05
C ILE A 208 -3.74 -8.75 -11.66
N HIS A 209 -3.60 -10.08 -11.58
CA HIS A 209 -3.73 -10.87 -10.36
C HIS A 209 -2.40 -11.16 -9.65
N ALA A 210 -1.28 -10.62 -10.13
CA ALA A 210 0.05 -10.95 -9.61
C ALA A 210 0.23 -10.59 -8.12
N LYS A 211 -0.52 -9.63 -7.60
CA LYS A 211 -0.45 -9.19 -6.18
C LYS A 211 -1.51 -9.79 -5.27
N ASP A 212 -2.50 -10.48 -5.79
CA ASP A 212 -3.63 -11.03 -5.01
C ASP A 212 -3.17 -11.97 -3.88
N GLN A 213 -2.03 -12.63 -4.04
CA GLN A 213 -1.44 -13.55 -3.05
C GLN A 213 -0.33 -12.91 -2.21
N GLY A 214 -0.15 -11.58 -2.27
CA GLY A 214 0.89 -10.86 -1.54
C GLY A 214 2.29 -10.99 -2.15
N ASP A 215 2.38 -11.27 -3.45
CA ASP A 215 3.61 -11.23 -4.25
C ASP A 215 3.94 -9.80 -4.71
N LEU A 216 5.13 -9.56 -5.26
CA LEU A 216 5.58 -8.28 -5.83
C LEU A 216 5.43 -7.09 -4.85
N LYS A 217 5.85 -7.26 -3.61
CA LYS A 217 5.65 -6.28 -2.52
C LYS A 217 6.39 -4.96 -2.73
N ASN A 218 7.48 -4.97 -3.49
CA ASN A 218 8.30 -3.79 -3.78
C ASN A 218 7.94 -3.14 -5.12
N PHE A 219 6.88 -3.61 -5.78
CA PHE A 219 6.32 -3.03 -6.98
C PHE A 219 5.01 -2.31 -6.70
N ASN A 220 4.85 -1.14 -7.29
CA ASN A 220 3.54 -0.67 -7.74
C ASN A 220 3.31 -1.25 -9.14
N ILE A 221 2.10 -1.65 -9.47
CA ILE A 221 1.77 -2.19 -10.79
C ILE A 221 0.68 -1.36 -11.47
N SER A 222 0.81 -1.18 -12.78
CA SER A 222 -0.18 -0.45 -13.58
C SER A 222 -0.39 -1.11 -14.93
N VAL A 223 -1.64 -1.14 -15.38
CA VAL A 223 -1.97 -1.57 -16.74
C VAL A 223 -1.90 -0.38 -17.68
N GLY A 224 -1.08 -0.49 -18.72
CA GLY A 224 -1.02 0.49 -19.81
C GLY A 224 -2.16 0.24 -20.80
N VAL A 225 -3.21 1.04 -20.78
CA VAL A 225 -4.36 0.92 -21.69
C VAL A 225 -4.22 1.88 -22.88
N THR A 226 -4.78 1.45 -24.02
CA THR A 226 -4.82 2.25 -25.26
C THR A 226 -6.24 2.80 -25.49
N ASP A 227 -6.34 3.87 -26.32
CA ASP A 227 -7.65 4.40 -26.70
C ASP A 227 -8.47 3.33 -27.44
N THR A 228 -7.84 2.54 -28.32
CA THR A 228 -8.49 1.42 -29.03
C THR A 228 -9.10 0.40 -28.05
N PHE A 229 -8.39 0.11 -26.95
CA PHE A 229 -8.92 -0.78 -25.90
C PHE A 229 -10.14 -0.14 -25.21
N MET A 230 -10.05 1.14 -24.83
CA MET A 230 -11.14 1.83 -24.15
C MET A 230 -12.38 2.00 -25.05
N GLU A 231 -12.19 2.26 -26.35
CA GLU A 231 -13.25 2.27 -27.35
C GLU A 231 -13.91 0.89 -27.50
N ALA A 232 -13.12 -0.18 -27.49
CA ALA A 232 -13.63 -1.55 -27.53
C ALA A 232 -14.43 -1.90 -26.27
N VAL A 233 -14.02 -1.41 -25.09
CA VAL A 233 -14.79 -1.54 -23.83
C VAL A 233 -16.16 -0.86 -23.96
N GLN A 234 -16.21 0.35 -24.54
CA GLN A 234 -17.49 1.05 -24.75
C GLN A 234 -18.38 0.35 -25.76
N ALA A 235 -17.79 -0.13 -26.86
CA ALA A 235 -18.51 -0.79 -27.95
C ALA A 235 -18.88 -2.26 -27.66
N ASP A 236 -18.46 -2.80 -26.51
CA ASP A 236 -18.59 -4.24 -26.17
C ASP A 236 -17.96 -5.14 -27.23
N ALA A 237 -16.80 -4.73 -27.74
CA ALA A 237 -16.08 -5.43 -28.81
C ALA A 237 -15.01 -6.40 -28.26
N GLN A 238 -14.50 -7.23 -29.18
CA GLN A 238 -13.37 -8.13 -28.88
C GLN A 238 -12.05 -7.38 -28.99
N VAL A 239 -11.09 -7.75 -28.16
CA VAL A 239 -9.70 -7.33 -28.25
C VAL A 239 -8.78 -8.51 -28.46
N GLU A 240 -7.68 -8.28 -29.15
CA GLU A 240 -6.65 -9.28 -29.42
C GLU A 240 -5.50 -9.11 -28.43
N LEU A 241 -5.08 -10.20 -27.82
CA LEU A 241 -3.85 -10.26 -27.06
C LEU A 241 -2.70 -10.66 -27.98
N VAL A 242 -1.72 -9.77 -28.11
CA VAL A 242 -0.72 -9.85 -29.18
C VAL A 242 0.71 -9.74 -28.63
N HIS A 243 1.62 -10.44 -29.30
CA HIS A 243 3.06 -10.29 -29.05
C HIS A 243 3.86 -10.61 -30.31
N ARG A 244 5.12 -10.13 -30.37
CA ARG A 244 6.03 -10.42 -31.50
C ARG A 244 6.63 -11.82 -31.44
N ALA A 245 6.74 -12.43 -30.25
CA ALA A 245 7.29 -13.77 -30.10
C ALA A 245 6.32 -14.82 -30.64
N GLU A 246 6.87 -15.88 -31.24
CA GLU A 246 6.10 -17.01 -31.75
C GLU A 246 5.45 -17.77 -30.57
N PRO A 247 4.15 -18.09 -30.64
CA PRO A 247 3.47 -18.97 -29.67
C PRO A 247 4.09 -20.36 -29.60
N GLY A 248 3.97 -21.03 -28.47
CA GLY A 248 4.30 -22.44 -28.35
C GLY A 248 3.19 -23.35 -28.90
N GLU A 249 3.46 -24.66 -28.94
CA GLU A 249 2.51 -25.66 -29.45
C GLU A 249 1.10 -25.52 -28.87
N GLN A 250 1.00 -25.37 -27.56
CA GLN A 250 -0.27 -25.29 -26.85
C GLN A 250 -1.10 -24.06 -27.25
N GLN A 251 -0.45 -22.92 -27.52
CA GLN A 251 -1.14 -21.73 -28.01
C GLN A 251 -1.53 -21.85 -29.48
N HIS A 252 -0.70 -22.53 -30.31
CA HIS A 252 -1.06 -22.84 -31.69
C HIS A 252 -2.29 -23.77 -31.77
N GLU A 253 -2.35 -24.81 -30.95
CA GLU A 253 -3.53 -25.66 -30.81
C GLU A 253 -4.75 -24.87 -30.33
N GLY A 254 -4.54 -23.85 -29.50
CA GLY A 254 -5.56 -22.91 -29.04
C GLY A 254 -6.01 -21.88 -30.08
N GLY A 255 -5.48 -21.93 -31.31
CA GLY A 255 -5.87 -21.07 -32.41
C GLY A 255 -5.06 -19.79 -32.58
N ALA A 256 -3.86 -19.70 -32.00
CA ALA A 256 -2.96 -18.58 -32.25
C ALA A 256 -2.57 -18.49 -33.74
N TYR A 257 -2.47 -17.25 -34.25
CA TYR A 257 -2.12 -17.00 -35.66
C TYR A 257 -1.33 -15.71 -35.81
N GLN A 258 -0.57 -15.60 -36.90
CA GLN A 258 0.19 -14.40 -37.20
C GLN A 258 -0.64 -13.40 -38.01
N ARG A 259 -0.66 -12.14 -37.58
CA ARG A 259 -1.25 -11.01 -38.30
C ARG A 259 -0.34 -10.51 -39.43
N GLY A 260 -0.94 -9.76 -40.37
CA GLY A 260 -0.20 -9.17 -41.48
C GLY A 260 0.87 -8.14 -41.11
N ASP A 261 0.85 -7.61 -39.89
CA ASP A 261 1.86 -6.70 -39.31
C ASP A 261 3.03 -7.47 -38.63
N GLY A 262 3.02 -8.80 -38.67
CA GLY A 262 4.04 -9.66 -38.09
C GLY A 262 3.83 -10.02 -36.62
N LEU A 263 2.83 -9.44 -35.97
CA LEU A 263 2.50 -9.81 -34.60
C LEU A 263 1.70 -11.10 -34.56
N TRP A 264 1.90 -11.88 -33.51
CA TRP A 264 1.13 -13.06 -33.21
C TRP A 264 -0.05 -12.72 -32.32
N VAL A 265 -1.26 -13.11 -32.71
CA VAL A 265 -2.45 -13.09 -31.87
C VAL A 265 -2.49 -14.41 -31.10
N TYR A 266 -2.32 -14.34 -29.80
CA TYR A 266 -2.35 -15.49 -28.90
C TYR A 266 -3.79 -15.91 -28.58
N ARG A 267 -4.66 -14.96 -28.37
CA ARG A 267 -6.10 -15.18 -28.16
C ARG A 267 -6.91 -13.88 -28.30
N ARG A 268 -8.21 -14.03 -28.37
CA ARG A 268 -9.18 -12.93 -28.34
C ARG A 268 -10.08 -13.06 -27.12
N LEU A 269 -10.49 -11.95 -26.56
CA LEU A 269 -11.46 -11.88 -25.46
C LEU A 269 -12.29 -10.61 -25.54
N PRO A 270 -13.51 -10.59 -24.90
CA PRO A 270 -14.30 -9.38 -24.82
C PRO A 270 -13.55 -8.30 -24.03
N ALA A 271 -13.46 -7.08 -24.56
CA ALA A 271 -12.77 -5.96 -23.89
C ALA A 271 -13.37 -5.66 -22.52
N ARG A 272 -14.69 -5.74 -22.37
CA ARG A 272 -15.40 -5.55 -21.09
C ARG A 272 -15.00 -6.57 -20.04
N THR A 273 -14.77 -7.82 -20.42
CA THR A 273 -14.32 -8.86 -19.48
C THR A 273 -12.94 -8.53 -18.91
N LEU A 274 -12.00 -8.10 -19.76
CA LEU A 274 -10.68 -7.70 -19.29
C LEU A 274 -10.73 -6.42 -18.44
N TRP A 275 -11.54 -5.45 -18.87
CA TRP A 275 -11.75 -4.23 -18.09
C TRP A 275 -12.36 -4.50 -16.72
N ASP A 276 -13.35 -5.39 -16.63
CA ASP A 276 -13.96 -5.79 -15.37
C ASP A 276 -12.94 -6.49 -14.45
N GLN A 277 -12.04 -7.32 -14.97
CA GLN A 277 -10.97 -7.92 -14.19
C GLN A 277 -10.01 -6.85 -13.62
N ILE A 278 -9.56 -5.90 -14.45
CA ILE A 278 -8.72 -4.77 -13.99
C ILE A 278 -9.45 -4.01 -12.87
N MET A 279 -10.69 -3.62 -13.11
CA MET A 279 -11.48 -2.82 -12.15
C MET A 279 -11.76 -3.58 -10.86
N ARG A 280 -12.04 -4.88 -10.90
CA ARG A 280 -12.24 -5.71 -9.70
C ARG A 280 -10.97 -5.83 -8.86
N SER A 281 -9.83 -6.09 -9.51
CA SER A 281 -8.55 -6.15 -8.79
C SER A 281 -8.24 -4.79 -8.16
N THR A 282 -8.38 -3.69 -8.90
CA THR A 282 -8.16 -2.33 -8.38
C THR A 282 -9.12 -2.00 -7.24
N TYR A 283 -10.40 -2.35 -7.37
CA TYR A 283 -11.42 -2.15 -6.34
C TYR A 283 -11.12 -2.91 -5.04
N ASN A 284 -10.59 -4.13 -5.15
CA ASN A 284 -10.31 -5.00 -4.01
C ASN A 284 -8.92 -4.78 -3.39
N HIS A 285 -7.92 -4.40 -4.20
CA HIS A 285 -6.52 -4.38 -3.79
C HIS A 285 -5.84 -3.01 -3.99
N ALA A 286 -6.56 -1.99 -4.49
CA ALA A 286 -6.04 -0.69 -4.92
C ALA A 286 -5.00 -0.77 -6.06
N GLU A 287 -4.78 -1.93 -6.64
CA GLU A 287 -3.87 -2.21 -7.76
C GLU A 287 -4.47 -3.29 -8.68
N PRO A 288 -4.13 -3.28 -9.98
CA PRO A 288 -3.24 -2.34 -10.65
C PRO A 288 -3.84 -0.94 -10.83
N GLY A 289 -2.98 0.09 -10.93
CA GLY A 289 -3.36 1.39 -11.46
C GLY A 289 -3.62 1.34 -12.96
N VAL A 290 -4.15 2.41 -13.54
CA VAL A 290 -4.38 2.52 -14.99
C VAL A 290 -3.61 3.72 -15.55
N LEU A 291 -2.83 3.47 -16.63
CA LEU A 291 -2.15 4.50 -17.41
C LEU A 291 -2.77 4.57 -18.81
N PHE A 292 -3.19 5.75 -19.23
CA PHE A 292 -3.75 5.99 -20.57
C PHE A 292 -2.61 6.33 -21.53
N LEU A 293 -1.96 5.31 -22.11
CA LEU A 293 -0.72 5.45 -22.86
C LEU A 293 -0.85 6.37 -24.08
N ASP A 294 -1.97 6.34 -24.79
CA ASP A 294 -2.18 7.18 -25.96
C ASP A 294 -2.35 8.66 -25.55
N ARG A 295 -2.99 8.93 -24.39
CA ARG A 295 -3.09 10.29 -23.85
C ARG A 295 -1.72 10.82 -23.44
N ILE A 296 -0.87 9.99 -22.84
CA ILE A 296 0.50 10.33 -22.48
C ILE A 296 1.30 10.69 -23.74
N ASN A 297 1.23 9.86 -24.79
CA ASN A 297 2.01 10.05 -26.01
C ASN A 297 1.46 11.18 -26.90
N THR A 298 0.15 11.39 -26.96
CA THR A 298 -0.45 12.52 -27.67
C THR A 298 0.01 13.85 -27.07
N ASP A 299 0.16 13.91 -25.75
CA ASP A 299 0.55 15.11 -25.03
C ASP A 299 2.07 15.30 -24.94
N ASN A 300 2.86 14.28 -25.29
CA ASN A 300 4.30 14.31 -25.22
C ASN A 300 4.91 15.36 -26.17
N ASN A 301 5.66 16.29 -25.64
CA ASN A 301 6.36 17.33 -26.41
C ASN A 301 7.42 16.78 -27.38
N LEU A 302 7.95 15.58 -27.09
CA LEU A 302 8.98 14.92 -27.88
C LEU A 302 8.44 13.74 -28.72
N TYR A 303 7.14 13.75 -29.05
CA TYR A 303 6.48 12.73 -29.87
C TYR A 303 7.24 12.37 -31.15
N TYR A 304 8.06 13.27 -31.68
CA TYR A 304 8.83 13.12 -32.90
C TYR A 304 10.13 12.30 -32.72
N CYS A 305 10.57 12.03 -31.51
CA CYS A 305 11.83 11.31 -31.27
C CYS A 305 11.76 10.29 -30.10
N GLU A 306 10.63 10.15 -29.43
CA GLU A 306 10.44 9.16 -28.36
C GLU A 306 9.02 8.64 -28.30
N SER A 307 8.85 7.49 -27.65
CA SER A 307 7.57 6.95 -27.22
C SER A 307 7.68 6.56 -25.75
N ILE A 308 6.63 6.85 -25.00
CA ILE A 308 6.55 6.60 -23.56
C ILE A 308 5.66 5.39 -23.31
N THR A 309 6.20 4.39 -22.61
CA THR A 309 5.48 3.14 -22.28
C THR A 309 5.45 2.84 -20.79
N ALA A 310 6.17 3.60 -19.98
CA ALA A 310 6.24 3.41 -18.53
C ALA A 310 6.28 4.75 -17.80
N THR A 311 6.19 4.69 -16.48
CA THR A 311 6.26 5.83 -15.58
C THR A 311 7.12 5.50 -14.37
N ASN A 312 7.54 6.51 -13.61
CA ASN A 312 8.16 6.34 -12.30
C ASN A 312 7.19 5.71 -11.27
N PRO A 313 7.66 5.31 -10.07
CA PRO A 313 6.82 4.63 -9.07
C PRO A 313 5.53 5.35 -8.65
N CYS A 314 5.49 6.70 -8.70
CA CYS A 314 4.33 7.50 -8.28
C CYS A 314 3.48 8.01 -9.45
N ALA A 315 3.81 7.64 -10.68
CA ALA A 315 3.10 7.95 -11.92
C ALA A 315 3.01 9.43 -12.33
N GLU A 316 3.71 10.35 -11.64
CA GLU A 316 3.78 11.75 -12.05
C GLU A 316 4.76 12.00 -13.20
N GLN A 317 5.62 11.01 -13.51
CA GLN A 317 6.66 11.12 -14.52
C GLN A 317 6.61 9.97 -15.55
N PRO A 318 5.72 10.02 -16.53
CA PRO A 318 5.84 9.19 -17.72
C PRO A 318 7.15 9.52 -18.46
N LEU A 319 7.99 8.53 -18.67
CA LEU A 319 9.36 8.69 -19.16
C LEU A 319 9.69 7.68 -20.24
N PRO A 320 10.54 8.02 -21.23
CA PRO A 320 11.09 7.08 -22.19
C PRO A 320 12.17 6.20 -21.54
N SER A 321 12.70 5.25 -22.30
CA SER A 321 13.84 4.42 -21.91
C SER A 321 15.03 5.25 -21.43
N TYR A 322 15.61 4.88 -20.27
CA TYR A 322 16.65 5.63 -19.54
C TYR A 322 16.27 7.05 -19.12
N GLY A 323 15.02 7.43 -19.33
CA GLY A 323 14.50 8.73 -18.94
C GLY A 323 14.58 8.96 -17.44
N CYS A 324 14.77 10.20 -17.08
CA CYS A 324 14.76 10.65 -15.69
C CYS A 324 14.10 12.02 -15.59
N CYS A 325 13.66 12.36 -14.38
CA CYS A 325 13.18 13.71 -14.11
C CYS A 325 13.67 14.24 -12.76
N CYS A 326 14.08 15.51 -12.80
CA CYS A 326 14.47 16.29 -11.64
C CYS A 326 13.26 17.05 -11.12
N LEU A 327 12.83 16.78 -9.89
CA LEU A 327 11.60 17.30 -9.29
C LEU A 327 11.88 18.43 -8.29
N GLY A 328 10.92 19.34 -8.19
CA GLY A 328 10.82 20.34 -7.14
C GLY A 328 9.41 20.91 -7.06
N SER A 329 9.03 21.40 -5.88
CA SER A 329 7.67 21.89 -5.64
C SER A 329 7.71 23.26 -4.98
N VAL A 330 6.75 24.13 -5.32
CA VAL A 330 6.57 25.41 -4.66
C VAL A 330 5.44 25.27 -3.64
N ASP A 331 5.69 25.64 -2.39
CA ASP A 331 4.69 25.72 -1.32
C ASP A 331 3.76 26.90 -1.59
N LEU A 332 2.56 26.60 -2.04
CA LEU A 332 1.56 27.61 -2.42
C LEU A 332 1.07 28.46 -1.25
N THR A 333 1.13 27.91 -0.03
CA THR A 333 0.67 28.62 1.19
C THR A 333 1.46 29.91 1.44
N GLN A 334 2.73 29.95 0.99
CA GLN A 334 3.61 31.13 1.12
C GLN A 334 3.17 32.32 0.28
N PHE A 335 2.26 32.13 -0.68
CA PHE A 335 1.77 33.15 -1.61
C PHE A 335 0.35 33.62 -1.32
N VAL A 336 -0.29 33.12 -0.24
CA VAL A 336 -1.59 33.65 0.19
C VAL A 336 -1.38 34.91 1.05
N ARG A 337 -2.04 35.97 0.66
CA ARG A 337 -2.06 37.25 1.41
C ARG A 337 -3.42 37.43 2.10
N ASP A 338 -3.41 37.95 3.32
CA ASP A 338 -4.61 38.14 4.16
C ASP A 338 -5.43 36.85 4.33
N PRO A 339 -4.81 35.70 4.73
CA PRO A 339 -5.48 34.41 4.76
C PRO A 339 -6.74 34.45 5.60
N PHE A 340 -7.78 33.73 5.16
CA PHE A 340 -9.11 33.60 5.79
C PHE A 340 -9.91 34.91 5.84
N GLY A 341 -9.36 36.02 5.42
CA GLY A 341 -10.02 37.33 5.40
C GLY A 341 -10.84 37.57 4.13
N ALA A 342 -11.67 38.60 4.16
CA ALA A 342 -12.46 39.01 2.97
C ALA A 342 -11.60 39.54 1.81
N LYS A 343 -10.33 39.85 2.04
CA LYS A 343 -9.35 40.30 1.04
C LYS A 343 -8.31 39.25 0.73
N ALA A 344 -8.54 38.00 1.15
CA ALA A 344 -7.63 36.91 0.84
C ALA A 344 -7.42 36.80 -0.67
N HIS A 345 -6.15 36.77 -1.11
CA HIS A 345 -5.79 36.65 -2.52
C HIS A 345 -4.45 35.94 -2.69
N PHE A 346 -4.22 35.38 -3.84
CA PHE A 346 -2.98 34.71 -4.22
C PHE A 346 -2.01 35.68 -4.88
N ASP A 347 -0.76 35.73 -4.43
CA ASP A 347 0.32 36.56 -4.99
C ASP A 347 0.93 35.89 -6.24
N GLU A 348 0.28 36.07 -7.40
CA GLU A 348 0.69 35.49 -8.67
C GLU A 348 2.09 35.97 -9.10
N THR A 349 2.43 37.25 -8.85
CA THR A 349 3.71 37.81 -9.24
C THR A 349 4.87 37.20 -8.47
N GLY A 350 4.76 37.15 -7.14
CA GLY A 350 5.77 36.53 -6.30
C GLY A 350 5.93 35.04 -6.59
N PHE A 351 4.83 34.34 -6.90
CA PHE A 351 4.82 32.92 -7.29
C PHE A 351 5.55 32.71 -8.63
N ALA A 352 5.24 33.50 -9.66
CA ALA A 352 5.90 33.44 -10.98
C ALA A 352 7.42 33.67 -10.90
N GLU A 353 7.88 34.64 -10.08
CA GLU A 353 9.31 34.88 -9.84
C GLU A 353 10.02 33.69 -9.25
N VAL A 354 9.40 33.02 -8.24
CA VAL A 354 9.97 31.83 -7.63
C VAL A 354 9.98 30.65 -8.61
N CYS A 355 8.94 30.46 -9.41
CA CYS A 355 8.89 29.42 -10.46
C CYS A 355 10.00 29.61 -11.50
N ALA A 356 10.30 30.83 -11.90
CA ALA A 356 11.38 31.14 -12.86
C ALA A 356 12.77 30.74 -12.29
N VAL A 357 13.05 31.10 -11.04
CA VAL A 357 14.32 30.74 -10.39
C VAL A 357 14.40 29.23 -10.13
N ALA A 358 13.28 28.60 -9.71
CA ALA A 358 13.19 27.17 -9.49
C ALA A 358 13.48 26.36 -10.78
N THR A 359 13.00 26.81 -11.94
CA THR A 359 13.28 26.18 -13.23
C THR A 359 14.78 26.14 -13.52
N ARG A 360 15.50 27.25 -13.30
CA ARG A 360 16.96 27.27 -13.44
C ARG A 360 17.66 26.38 -12.44
N MET A 361 17.19 26.37 -11.20
CA MET A 361 17.76 25.55 -10.14
C MET A 361 17.63 24.05 -10.48
N LEU A 362 16.48 23.62 -11.02
CA LEU A 362 16.26 22.25 -11.47
C LEU A 362 17.10 21.89 -12.72
N ASP A 363 17.27 22.81 -13.67
CA ASP A 363 18.17 22.62 -14.81
C ASP A 363 19.61 22.37 -14.35
N ASN A 364 20.10 23.11 -13.37
CA ASN A 364 21.44 22.96 -12.81
C ASN A 364 21.67 21.62 -12.13
N VAL A 365 20.63 20.99 -11.55
CA VAL A 365 20.73 19.65 -10.95
C VAL A 365 21.22 18.64 -11.98
N LEU A 366 20.76 18.72 -13.23
CA LEU A 366 21.15 17.79 -14.30
C LEU A 366 22.66 17.85 -14.59
N ASP A 367 23.30 18.98 -14.34
CA ASP A 367 24.73 19.19 -14.60
C ASP A 367 25.61 18.75 -13.41
N VAL A 368 25.10 18.83 -12.17
CA VAL A 368 25.90 18.53 -10.96
C VAL A 368 25.64 17.14 -10.36
N THR A 369 24.56 16.44 -10.80
CA THR A 369 24.21 15.13 -10.21
C THR A 369 25.22 14.05 -10.57
N PRO A 370 25.61 13.18 -9.62
CA PRO A 370 26.31 11.93 -9.93
C PRO A 370 25.34 10.98 -10.63
N TRP A 371 25.61 10.67 -11.89
CA TRP A 371 24.76 9.79 -12.69
C TRP A 371 24.99 8.31 -12.33
N PRO A 372 23.95 7.51 -12.09
CA PRO A 372 24.07 6.07 -11.90
C PRO A 372 24.63 5.36 -13.14
N LEU A 373 24.09 5.71 -14.33
CA LEU A 373 24.42 5.05 -15.60
C LEU A 373 24.79 6.08 -16.68
N PRO A 374 25.74 5.77 -17.58
CA PRO A 374 26.08 6.62 -18.73
C PRO A 374 24.88 6.88 -19.65
N ALA A 375 24.02 5.87 -19.89
CA ALA A 375 22.84 6.00 -20.74
C ALA A 375 21.83 7.01 -20.17
N GLN A 376 21.61 7.03 -18.85
CA GLN A 376 20.76 8.03 -18.17
C GLN A 376 21.34 9.43 -18.32
N LYS A 377 22.67 9.59 -18.17
CA LYS A 377 23.34 10.88 -18.39
C LYS A 377 23.12 11.37 -19.80
N GLN A 378 23.29 10.50 -20.80
CA GLN A 378 23.13 10.84 -22.21
C GLN A 378 21.69 11.28 -22.53
N GLU A 379 20.70 10.51 -22.03
CA GLU A 379 19.27 10.80 -22.18
C GLU A 379 18.92 12.15 -21.57
N ALA A 380 19.35 12.38 -20.32
CA ALA A 380 19.14 13.64 -19.61
C ALA A 380 19.82 14.83 -20.32
N SER A 381 21.04 14.65 -20.81
CA SER A 381 21.76 15.71 -21.52
C SER A 381 21.09 16.09 -22.84
N ASN A 382 20.52 15.12 -23.57
CA ASN A 382 19.87 15.34 -24.86
C ASN A 382 18.52 16.07 -24.73
N LYS A 383 17.80 15.89 -23.63
CA LYS A 383 16.41 16.35 -23.48
C LYS A 383 16.20 17.32 -22.32
N ARG A 384 17.04 17.29 -21.30
CA ARG A 384 17.02 18.15 -20.10
C ARG A 384 15.63 18.29 -19.47
N ARG A 385 14.97 17.15 -19.23
CA ARG A 385 13.63 17.08 -18.63
C ARG A 385 13.69 17.42 -17.15
N VAL A 386 12.82 18.35 -16.70
CA VAL A 386 12.61 18.71 -15.30
C VAL A 386 11.12 18.66 -14.97
N GLY A 387 10.77 18.66 -13.70
CA GLY A 387 9.38 18.62 -13.23
C GLY A 387 9.19 19.57 -12.06
N LEU A 388 8.84 20.82 -12.35
CA LEU A 388 8.39 21.80 -11.38
C LEU A 388 6.90 21.55 -11.07
N GLY A 389 6.55 21.50 -9.80
CA GLY A 389 5.18 21.38 -9.31
C GLY A 389 4.92 22.29 -8.13
N PHE A 390 3.86 21.97 -7.41
CA PHE A 390 3.49 22.67 -6.19
C PHE A 390 3.08 21.69 -5.07
N THR A 391 3.00 22.20 -3.84
CA THR A 391 2.40 21.55 -2.68
C THR A 391 1.50 22.54 -1.95
N GLY A 392 0.60 22.07 -1.10
CA GLY A 392 -0.27 22.94 -0.31
C GLY A 392 -1.47 23.52 -1.07
N LEU A 393 -1.92 22.88 -2.19
CA LEU A 393 -3.09 23.39 -2.92
C LEU A 393 -4.34 23.40 -2.03
N GLY A 394 -4.61 22.31 -1.31
CA GLY A 394 -5.77 22.23 -0.40
C GLY A 394 -5.77 23.32 0.65
N ASP A 395 -4.64 23.51 1.33
CA ASP A 395 -4.45 24.56 2.32
C ASP A 395 -4.63 25.96 1.73
N THR A 396 -4.02 26.20 0.57
CA THR A 396 -4.14 27.46 -0.15
C THR A 396 -5.57 27.81 -0.45
N LEU A 397 -6.37 26.83 -0.91
CA LEU A 397 -7.79 27.02 -1.17
C LEU A 397 -8.55 27.35 0.12
N VAL A 398 -8.29 26.64 1.22
CA VAL A 398 -8.87 26.93 2.53
C VAL A 398 -8.48 28.33 2.99
N MET A 399 -7.21 28.73 2.88
CA MET A 399 -6.74 30.07 3.24
C MET A 399 -7.34 31.19 2.37
N LEU A 400 -7.78 30.86 1.14
CA LEU A 400 -8.51 31.77 0.25
C LEU A 400 -10.04 31.75 0.45
N ASN A 401 -10.55 30.99 1.43
CA ASN A 401 -11.98 30.75 1.66
C ASN A 401 -12.68 30.04 0.47
N LEU A 402 -11.95 29.18 -0.25
CA LEU A 402 -12.46 28.41 -1.38
C LEU A 402 -12.61 26.94 -0.98
N ARG A 403 -13.84 26.42 -0.99
CA ARG A 403 -14.08 25.02 -0.73
C ARG A 403 -13.62 24.17 -1.95
N TYR A 404 -12.85 23.14 -1.71
CA TYR A 404 -12.11 22.33 -2.72
C TYR A 404 -13.00 21.79 -3.86
N ASP A 405 -14.25 21.39 -3.56
CA ASP A 405 -15.21 20.80 -4.50
C ASP A 405 -15.99 21.86 -5.32
N THR A 406 -15.68 23.15 -5.20
CA THR A 406 -16.37 24.23 -5.92
C THR A 406 -15.69 24.57 -7.23
N GLU A 407 -16.46 25.14 -8.19
CA GLU A 407 -15.89 25.64 -9.45
C GLU A 407 -14.92 26.81 -9.21
N ALA A 408 -15.18 27.66 -8.20
CA ALA A 408 -14.27 28.75 -7.83
C ALA A 408 -12.89 28.23 -7.38
N ALA A 409 -12.86 27.11 -6.65
CA ALA A 409 -11.61 26.46 -6.25
C ALA A 409 -10.88 25.87 -7.47
N ARG A 410 -11.59 25.20 -8.37
CA ARG A 410 -11.03 24.68 -9.62
C ARG A 410 -10.50 25.79 -10.53
N GLU A 411 -11.18 26.93 -10.60
CA GLU A 411 -10.70 28.07 -11.38
C GLU A 411 -9.42 28.68 -10.77
N MET A 412 -9.33 28.78 -9.46
CA MET A 412 -8.10 29.19 -8.77
C MET A 412 -6.95 28.20 -9.06
N ALA A 413 -7.21 26.91 -8.99
CA ALA A 413 -6.21 25.87 -9.30
C ALA A 413 -5.74 25.95 -10.77
N ARG A 414 -6.64 26.18 -11.73
CA ARG A 414 -6.29 26.47 -13.14
C ARG A 414 -5.37 27.67 -13.22
N ARG A 415 -5.75 28.79 -12.57
CA ARG A 415 -4.98 30.04 -12.60
C ARG A 415 -3.57 29.87 -12.04
N ILE A 416 -3.44 29.21 -10.88
CA ILE A 416 -2.13 28.89 -10.30
C ILE A 416 -1.28 28.07 -11.28
N SER A 417 -1.88 27.03 -11.88
CA SER A 417 -1.20 26.14 -12.81
C SER A 417 -0.80 26.86 -14.11
N GLU A 418 -1.64 27.77 -14.60
CA GLU A 418 -1.34 28.62 -15.76
C GLU A 418 -0.15 29.54 -15.50
N VAL A 419 -0.13 30.22 -14.35
CA VAL A 419 0.99 31.12 -13.97
C VAL A 419 2.29 30.30 -13.86
N MET A 420 2.25 29.12 -13.24
CA MET A 420 3.41 28.22 -13.13
C MET A 420 3.91 27.79 -14.51
N ARG A 421 3.01 27.37 -15.41
CA ARG A 421 3.33 26.96 -16.79
C ARG A 421 4.05 28.11 -17.53
N ASP A 422 3.44 29.27 -17.54
CA ASP A 422 3.94 30.42 -18.31
C ASP A 422 5.29 30.90 -17.76
N ALA A 423 5.45 30.98 -16.45
CA ALA A 423 6.71 31.35 -15.81
C ALA A 423 7.84 30.33 -16.08
N ALA A 424 7.55 29.02 -15.98
CA ALA A 424 8.53 27.98 -16.20
C ALA A 424 9.00 27.92 -17.66
N TYR A 425 8.06 27.97 -18.62
CA TYR A 425 8.39 27.96 -20.04
C TYR A 425 9.14 29.23 -20.49
N ALA A 426 8.73 30.41 -19.98
CA ALA A 426 9.42 31.66 -20.24
C ALA A 426 10.87 31.62 -19.71
N ALA A 427 11.06 31.14 -18.47
CA ALA A 427 12.38 30.98 -17.85
C ALA A 427 13.27 29.98 -18.59
N SER A 428 12.70 28.84 -19.02
CA SER A 428 13.44 27.86 -19.83
C SER A 428 13.86 28.38 -21.18
N SER A 429 13.05 29.26 -21.82
CA SER A 429 13.42 29.95 -23.05
C SER A 429 14.54 30.97 -22.82
N ASP A 430 14.52 31.72 -21.70
CA ASP A 430 15.60 32.64 -21.35
C ASP A 430 16.92 31.87 -21.05
N LEU A 431 16.81 30.71 -20.38
CA LEU A 431 17.94 29.81 -20.18
C LEU A 431 18.50 29.27 -21.50
N ALA A 432 17.65 29.01 -22.49
CA ALA A 432 18.11 28.59 -23.82
C ALA A 432 18.90 29.69 -24.54
N ALA A 433 18.48 30.96 -24.42
CA ALA A 433 19.22 32.09 -24.94
C ALA A 433 20.60 32.23 -24.27
N GLU A 434 20.72 31.88 -22.98
CA GLU A 434 21.97 32.00 -22.20
C GLU A 434 22.89 30.78 -22.36
N LYS A 435 22.32 29.54 -22.21
CA LYS A 435 23.06 28.28 -22.10
C LYS A 435 22.88 27.34 -23.31
N GLY A 436 22.11 27.76 -24.32
CA GLY A 436 21.73 26.92 -25.49
C GLY A 436 20.48 26.07 -25.23
N ALA A 437 19.74 25.78 -26.30
CA ALA A 437 18.60 24.90 -26.29
C ALA A 437 19.03 23.43 -25.99
N PHE A 438 18.08 22.58 -25.54
CA PHE A 438 18.37 21.16 -25.42
C PHE A 438 18.67 20.54 -26.79
N PRO A 439 19.62 19.55 -26.88
CA PRO A 439 20.16 19.07 -28.16
C PRO A 439 19.14 18.56 -29.18
N LEU A 440 18.05 17.90 -28.72
CA LEU A 440 17.01 17.37 -29.60
C LEU A 440 15.88 18.37 -29.90
N PHE A 441 16.05 19.65 -29.53
CA PHE A 441 15.04 20.67 -29.78
C PHE A 441 14.89 20.94 -31.29
N ASN A 442 13.64 20.86 -31.76
CA ASN A 442 13.23 21.28 -33.07
C ASN A 442 11.95 22.12 -32.91
N ALA A 443 12.06 23.44 -33.14
CA ALA A 443 10.98 24.39 -32.86
C ALA A 443 9.68 24.06 -33.62
N ASP A 444 9.78 23.66 -34.89
CA ASP A 444 8.59 23.39 -35.71
C ASP A 444 7.86 22.13 -35.26
N LEU A 445 8.60 21.06 -34.97
CA LEU A 445 8.04 19.81 -34.45
C LEU A 445 7.53 20.02 -33.01
N TYR A 446 8.32 20.66 -32.14
CA TYR A 446 7.98 20.85 -30.73
C TYR A 446 6.69 21.67 -30.53
N LEU A 447 6.49 22.73 -31.35
CA LEU A 447 5.34 23.63 -31.26
C LEU A 447 4.14 23.24 -32.15
N SER A 448 4.14 22.01 -32.69
CA SER A 448 3.09 21.48 -33.57
C SER A 448 2.64 20.09 -33.13
N GLY A 449 1.93 19.36 -33.96
CA GLY A 449 1.60 17.94 -33.75
C GLY A 449 0.52 17.62 -32.69
N GLY A 450 -0.13 18.64 -32.10
CA GLY A 450 -1.17 18.43 -31.09
C GLY A 450 -0.64 18.15 -29.68
N SER A 451 0.69 18.19 -29.48
CA SER A 451 1.35 18.01 -28.18
C SER A 451 0.99 19.13 -27.19
N PHE A 452 1.39 18.98 -25.94
CA PHE A 452 1.20 19.99 -24.89
C PHE A 452 1.75 21.35 -25.32
N ALA A 453 2.98 21.42 -25.83
CA ALA A 453 3.64 22.66 -26.23
C ALA A 453 2.94 23.35 -27.42
N SER A 454 2.25 22.60 -28.26
CA SER A 454 1.46 23.19 -29.36
C SER A 454 0.30 24.09 -28.90
N ARG A 455 -0.15 23.88 -27.65
CA ARG A 455 -1.26 24.61 -27.01
C ARG A 455 -0.81 25.77 -26.12
N LEU A 456 0.51 26.05 -26.05
CA LEU A 456 1.04 27.20 -25.32
C LEU A 456 0.52 28.52 -25.91
N PRO A 457 0.40 29.59 -25.08
CA PRO A 457 0.05 30.91 -25.57
C PRO A 457 0.95 31.40 -26.71
N GLN A 458 0.39 32.09 -27.71
CA GLN A 458 1.13 32.49 -28.89
C GLN A 458 2.38 33.33 -28.57
N PRO A 459 2.36 34.30 -27.63
CA PRO A 459 3.56 35.08 -27.28
C PRO A 459 4.69 34.20 -26.76
N LEU A 460 4.35 33.13 -26.01
CA LEU A 460 5.32 32.17 -25.46
C LEU A 460 5.90 31.29 -26.58
N LYS A 461 5.06 30.83 -27.53
CA LYS A 461 5.52 30.07 -28.71
C LYS A 461 6.45 30.94 -29.59
N ASP A 462 6.17 32.21 -29.76
CA ASP A 462 7.02 33.14 -30.54
C ASP A 462 8.35 33.34 -29.84
N LYS A 463 8.37 33.49 -28.52
CA LYS A 463 9.59 33.55 -27.73
C LYS A 463 10.43 32.27 -27.88
N ILE A 464 9.79 31.09 -27.74
CA ILE A 464 10.48 29.79 -27.90
C ILE A 464 11.06 29.60 -29.30
N ARG A 465 10.35 30.05 -30.34
CA ARG A 465 10.93 30.04 -31.73
C ARG A 465 12.15 30.94 -31.87
N ALA A 466 12.14 32.09 -31.22
CA ALA A 466 13.23 33.05 -31.30
C ALA A 466 14.47 32.65 -30.49
N GLN A 467 14.28 32.08 -29.32
CA GLN A 467 15.35 31.83 -28.33
C GLN A 467 15.69 30.34 -28.13
N GLY A 468 14.81 29.44 -28.57
CA GLY A 468 14.89 28.01 -28.23
C GLY A 468 14.27 27.72 -26.86
N LEU A 469 14.44 26.47 -26.41
CA LEU A 469 13.99 26.00 -25.10
C LEU A 469 15.08 25.15 -24.48
N ARG A 470 15.38 25.39 -23.20
CA ARG A 470 16.44 24.66 -22.45
C ARG A 470 16.02 23.28 -21.98
N ASN A 471 14.75 23.10 -21.64
CA ASN A 471 14.20 21.89 -21.04
C ASN A 471 13.01 21.38 -21.86
N SER A 472 13.00 20.11 -22.20
CA SER A 472 11.95 19.52 -23.05
C SER A 472 10.59 19.40 -22.38
N HIS A 473 10.60 19.16 -21.07
CA HIS A 473 9.42 19.11 -20.19
C HIS A 473 9.78 19.87 -18.93
N LEU A 474 8.80 20.51 -18.32
CA LEU A 474 9.02 21.47 -17.25
C LEU A 474 8.15 21.23 -16.01
N LEU A 475 7.00 20.57 -16.16
CA LEU A 475 5.94 20.59 -15.14
C LEU A 475 5.52 19.18 -14.72
N SER A 476 5.37 18.99 -13.41
CA SER A 476 4.91 17.72 -12.83
C SER A 476 4.41 17.96 -11.42
N ILE A 477 3.26 17.38 -11.07
CA ILE A 477 2.75 17.45 -9.70
C ILE A 477 3.09 16.14 -8.97
N ALA A 478 4.12 16.24 -8.14
CA ALA A 478 4.60 15.14 -7.31
C ALA A 478 3.78 15.00 -6.00
N PRO A 479 3.84 13.84 -5.31
CA PRO A 479 3.08 13.62 -4.06
C PRO A 479 3.52 14.49 -2.88
N THR A 480 4.76 14.92 -2.81
CA THR A 480 5.38 15.86 -1.83
C THR A 480 5.29 15.50 -0.34
N GLY A 481 4.80 14.32 0.05
CA GLY A 481 4.43 13.98 1.43
C GLY A 481 5.52 14.21 2.49
N THR A 482 6.79 13.84 2.22
CA THR A 482 7.87 14.02 3.19
C THR A 482 8.39 15.46 3.21
N ILE A 483 8.47 16.10 2.04
CA ILE A 483 8.98 17.48 1.95
C ILE A 483 7.97 18.47 2.48
N SER A 484 6.68 18.24 2.30
CA SER A 484 5.62 19.05 2.92
C SER A 484 5.73 19.01 4.46
N LEU A 485 5.83 17.82 5.04
CA LEU A 485 6.00 17.65 6.48
C LEU A 485 7.25 18.36 7.02
N ALA A 486 8.39 18.26 6.31
CA ALA A 486 9.67 18.79 6.80
C ALA A 486 9.88 20.29 6.52
N PHE A 487 9.31 20.84 5.43
CA PHE A 487 9.63 22.17 4.93
C PHE A 487 8.44 23.10 4.75
N ALA A 488 7.20 22.58 4.73
CA ALA A 488 5.96 23.31 4.52
C ALA A 488 4.94 23.12 5.67
N ASP A 489 5.42 22.88 6.89
CA ASP A 489 4.61 22.75 8.10
C ASP A 489 3.42 21.75 7.96
N ASN A 490 3.64 20.67 7.21
CA ASN A 490 2.61 19.67 6.89
C ASN A 490 1.41 20.23 6.10
N ALA A 491 1.64 21.20 5.20
CA ALA A 491 0.64 21.60 4.23
C ALA A 491 0.22 20.41 3.35
N SER A 492 -0.99 20.45 2.81
CA SER A 492 -1.56 19.39 1.96
C SER A 492 -0.64 19.02 0.80
N ASN A 493 -0.61 17.75 0.45
CA ASN A 493 0.38 17.19 -0.44
C ASN A 493 0.02 17.41 -1.93
N GLY A 494 0.89 18.04 -2.69
CA GLY A 494 0.68 18.26 -4.14
C GLY A 494 -0.68 18.89 -4.42
N ILE A 495 -1.50 18.17 -5.19
CA ILE A 495 -2.87 18.58 -5.59
C ILE A 495 -3.94 18.13 -4.57
N GLU A 496 -3.56 17.37 -3.53
CA GLU A 496 -4.50 16.81 -2.57
C GLU A 496 -5.15 17.90 -1.68
N PRO A 497 -6.40 17.71 -1.24
CA PRO A 497 -6.93 18.43 -0.09
C PRO A 497 -6.29 17.94 1.20
N ALA A 498 -6.46 18.65 2.31
CA ALA A 498 -6.02 18.17 3.61
C ALA A 498 -6.63 16.80 3.92
N PHE A 499 -5.81 15.86 4.34
CA PHE A 499 -6.29 14.52 4.67
C PHE A 499 -7.10 14.52 5.98
N SER A 500 -6.59 15.21 6.99
CA SER A 500 -7.20 15.41 8.30
C SER A 500 -6.58 16.64 8.92
N TRP A 501 -7.35 17.39 9.71
CA TRP A 501 -6.85 18.58 10.40
C TRP A 501 -5.84 18.27 11.50
N SER A 502 -5.98 17.12 12.15
CA SER A 502 -5.05 16.61 13.16
C SER A 502 -5.05 15.08 13.15
N TYR A 503 -3.89 14.48 13.34
CA TYR A 503 -3.75 13.03 13.48
C TYR A 503 -2.53 12.68 14.32
N THR A 504 -2.55 11.48 14.92
CA THR A 504 -1.40 10.96 15.66
C THR A 504 -0.52 10.13 14.76
N ARG A 505 0.76 10.44 14.71
CA ARG A 505 1.78 9.68 13.99
C ARG A 505 2.70 8.96 14.97
N LYS A 506 2.83 7.64 14.81
CA LYS A 506 3.75 6.82 15.60
C LYS A 506 5.06 6.64 14.83
N LYS A 507 6.18 6.97 15.46
CA LYS A 507 7.52 6.79 14.91
C LYS A 507 8.31 5.83 15.79
N ARG A 508 8.93 4.83 15.20
CA ARG A 508 9.81 3.90 15.92
C ARG A 508 11.11 4.62 16.32
N GLN A 509 11.49 4.50 17.58
CA GLN A 509 12.78 4.96 18.06
C GLN A 509 13.85 3.89 17.80
N SER A 510 15.10 4.32 17.54
CA SER A 510 16.20 3.39 17.39
C SER A 510 16.46 2.63 18.71
N GLN A 511 17.08 1.44 18.62
CA GLN A 511 17.48 0.70 19.83
C GLN A 511 18.46 1.48 20.73
N MET A 512 19.23 2.42 20.15
CA MET A 512 20.12 3.31 20.92
C MET A 512 19.35 4.37 21.73
N ASP A 513 18.13 4.73 21.32
CA ASP A 513 17.27 5.72 21.98
C ASP A 513 16.22 5.08 22.91
N GLY A 514 16.43 3.84 23.34
CA GLY A 514 15.58 3.12 24.28
C GLY A 514 14.50 2.20 23.68
N GLY A 515 14.40 2.14 22.36
CA GLY A 515 13.41 1.30 21.65
C GLY A 515 11.96 1.74 21.94
N GLY A 516 11.01 1.33 21.09
CA GLY A 516 9.60 1.68 21.26
C GLY A 516 9.10 2.67 20.21
N PHE A 517 7.87 3.18 20.39
CA PHE A 517 7.25 4.16 19.48
C PHE A 517 7.10 5.49 20.20
N LYS A 518 7.49 6.56 19.53
CA LYS A 518 7.16 7.92 19.93
C LYS A 518 5.96 8.40 19.12
N GLU A 519 4.95 8.91 19.81
CA GLU A 519 3.74 9.46 19.19
C GLU A 519 3.90 10.98 19.01
N TYR A 520 3.50 11.46 17.85
CA TYR A 520 3.46 12.87 17.52
C TYR A 520 2.04 13.27 17.12
N ALA A 521 1.55 14.32 17.71
CA ALA A 521 0.40 15.02 17.14
C ALA A 521 0.90 15.78 15.92
N VAL A 522 0.29 15.54 14.77
CA VAL A 522 0.59 16.19 13.50
C VAL A 522 -0.65 16.94 13.07
N GLU A 523 -0.48 18.20 12.76
CA GLU A 523 -1.56 19.09 12.40
C GLU A 523 -1.35 19.65 10.99
N ASP A 524 -2.45 19.91 10.30
CA ASP A 524 -2.46 20.56 9.00
C ASP A 524 -2.09 22.03 9.10
N HIS A 525 -1.37 22.58 8.13
CA HIS A 525 -0.86 23.95 8.16
C HIS A 525 -2.00 25.00 8.20
N ALA A 526 -2.97 24.90 7.29
CA ALA A 526 -4.07 25.90 7.23
C ALA A 526 -4.90 25.87 8.51
N TRP A 527 -5.15 24.67 9.06
CA TRP A 527 -5.86 24.51 10.32
C TRP A 527 -5.08 25.10 11.50
N ARG A 528 -3.77 24.87 11.61
CA ARG A 528 -2.91 25.46 12.63
C ARG A 528 -2.88 26.97 12.54
N LEU A 529 -2.71 27.51 11.34
CA LEU A 529 -2.69 28.95 11.10
C LEU A 529 -4.02 29.60 11.48
N TYR A 530 -5.14 28.97 11.11
CA TYR A 530 -6.46 29.45 11.46
C TYR A 530 -6.66 29.48 13.00
N ARG A 531 -6.30 28.39 13.69
CA ARG A 531 -6.38 28.31 15.15
C ARG A 531 -5.47 29.33 15.83
N HIS A 532 -4.31 29.57 15.28
CA HIS A 532 -3.39 30.58 15.81
C HIS A 532 -3.97 32.02 15.68
N LEU A 533 -4.60 32.32 14.56
CA LEU A 533 -5.13 33.65 14.28
C LEU A 533 -6.46 33.95 15.00
N PHE A 534 -7.33 32.97 15.12
CA PHE A 534 -8.70 33.17 15.58
C PHE A 534 -9.02 32.46 16.92
N GLY A 535 -8.09 31.71 17.48
CA GLY A 535 -8.24 30.97 18.75
C GLY A 535 -8.62 29.49 18.54
N ALA A 536 -8.27 28.66 19.52
CA ALA A 536 -8.42 27.20 19.45
C ALA A 536 -9.85 26.71 19.21
N ASP A 537 -10.85 27.44 19.73
CA ASP A 537 -12.26 27.08 19.67
C ASP A 537 -13.04 27.83 18.57
N ALA A 538 -12.35 28.60 17.69
CA ALA A 538 -13.01 29.31 16.62
C ALA A 538 -13.73 28.32 15.66
N PRO A 539 -15.01 28.58 15.29
CA PRO A 539 -15.71 27.70 14.34
C PRO A 539 -15.02 27.70 12.99
N LEU A 540 -14.86 26.52 12.40
CA LEU A 540 -14.30 26.39 11.05
C LEU A 540 -15.33 26.85 10.02
N GLY A 541 -14.88 27.56 8.99
CA GLY A 541 -15.72 27.95 7.86
C GLY A 541 -15.94 26.80 6.86
N ASP A 542 -16.88 26.97 5.94
CA ASP A 542 -17.27 25.96 4.94
C ASP A 542 -16.13 25.50 4.01
N ALA A 543 -15.06 26.30 3.90
CA ALA A 543 -13.89 25.94 3.10
C ALA A 543 -13.05 24.80 3.72
N PHE A 544 -13.21 24.57 5.02
CA PHE A 544 -12.49 23.50 5.72
C PHE A 544 -13.14 22.17 5.44
N VAL A 545 -12.67 21.49 4.39
CA VAL A 545 -13.11 20.15 3.97
C VAL A 545 -11.91 19.22 3.83
N THR A 546 -12.03 18.03 4.39
CA THR A 546 -10.98 17.00 4.29
C THR A 546 -11.17 16.10 3.07
N ALA A 547 -10.14 15.34 2.72
CA ALA A 547 -10.16 14.41 1.59
C ALA A 547 -11.26 13.33 1.71
N LEU A 548 -11.65 12.96 2.93
CA LEU A 548 -12.66 11.94 3.18
C LEU A 548 -14.10 12.47 3.07
N GLU A 549 -14.27 13.79 3.13
CA GLU A 549 -15.58 14.46 2.99
C GLU A 549 -15.92 14.78 1.53
N LEU A 550 -14.95 14.63 0.63
CA LEU A 550 -15.10 14.90 -0.81
C LEU A 550 -15.49 13.64 -1.57
N SER A 551 -16.30 13.82 -2.62
CA SER A 551 -16.62 12.72 -3.52
C SER A 551 -15.44 12.36 -4.44
N ALA A 552 -15.39 11.12 -4.92
CA ALA A 552 -14.41 10.69 -5.92
C ALA A 552 -14.46 11.55 -7.21
N ALA A 553 -15.65 12.00 -7.59
CA ALA A 553 -15.86 12.88 -8.74
C ALA A 553 -15.22 14.26 -8.54
N ASP A 554 -15.27 14.83 -7.31
CA ASP A 554 -14.63 16.12 -7.00
C ASP A 554 -13.11 16.03 -7.06
N HIS A 555 -12.55 14.94 -6.53
CA HIS A 555 -11.12 14.65 -6.67
C HIS A 555 -10.70 14.57 -8.14
N ALA A 556 -11.42 13.83 -8.97
CA ALA A 556 -11.13 13.71 -10.39
C ALA A 556 -11.33 15.02 -11.15
N ALA A 557 -12.35 15.82 -10.80
CA ALA A 557 -12.63 17.11 -11.40
C ALA A 557 -11.52 18.14 -11.13
N MET A 558 -10.91 18.14 -9.95
CA MET A 558 -9.76 19.00 -9.65
C MET A 558 -8.54 18.60 -10.48
N VAL A 559 -8.25 17.30 -10.64
CA VAL A 559 -7.17 16.83 -11.52
C VAL A 559 -7.44 17.25 -12.97
N ALA A 560 -8.67 17.06 -13.46
CA ALA A 560 -9.07 17.46 -14.82
C ALA A 560 -8.95 18.98 -15.05
N ALA A 561 -9.13 19.78 -14.01
CA ALA A 561 -8.95 21.23 -14.08
C ALA A 561 -7.48 21.64 -14.24
N VAL A 562 -6.55 20.95 -13.59
CA VAL A 562 -5.12 21.24 -13.55
C VAL A 562 -4.35 20.56 -14.70
N ALA A 563 -4.75 19.36 -15.11
CA ALA A 563 -4.03 18.53 -16.10
C ALA A 563 -3.69 19.25 -17.42
N PRO A 564 -4.55 20.13 -18.00
CA PRO A 564 -4.22 20.85 -19.23
C PRO A 564 -3.02 21.79 -19.13
N TYR A 565 -2.55 22.09 -17.94
CA TYR A 565 -1.42 22.99 -17.67
C TYR A 565 -0.13 22.23 -17.27
N ILE A 566 -0.16 20.90 -17.20
CA ILE A 566 0.98 20.05 -16.79
C ILE A 566 1.43 19.18 -17.95
N ASP A 567 2.67 19.39 -18.42
CA ASP A 567 3.21 18.72 -19.59
C ASP A 567 3.62 17.25 -19.36
N THR A 568 3.94 16.86 -18.12
CA THR A 568 4.17 15.45 -17.76
C THR A 568 2.89 14.83 -17.17
N SER A 569 2.82 14.58 -15.86
CA SER A 569 1.63 14.02 -15.24
C SER A 569 1.43 14.54 -13.81
N ILE A 570 0.35 14.11 -13.18
CA ILE A 570 -0.05 14.49 -11.83
C ILE A 570 -0.19 13.20 -11.01
N SER A 571 0.53 13.12 -9.90
CA SER A 571 0.30 12.05 -8.92
C SER A 571 -0.93 12.38 -8.10
N LYS A 572 -1.96 11.55 -8.20
CA LYS A 572 -3.20 11.67 -7.43
C LYS A 572 -3.76 10.29 -7.11
N THR A 573 -4.02 10.09 -5.85
CA THR A 573 -4.81 8.95 -5.39
C THR A 573 -6.22 9.42 -5.05
N VAL A 574 -7.22 8.91 -5.76
CA VAL A 574 -8.62 9.19 -5.47
C VAL A 574 -9.07 8.26 -4.34
N ASN A 575 -9.35 8.83 -3.19
CA ASN A 575 -9.89 8.09 -2.06
C ASN A 575 -11.40 7.89 -2.25
N VAL A 576 -11.87 6.65 -2.16
CA VAL A 576 -13.29 6.32 -2.23
C VAL A 576 -13.74 5.64 -0.93
N PRO A 577 -14.97 5.84 -0.47
CA PRO A 577 -15.51 5.18 0.72
C PRO A 577 -15.44 3.65 0.62
N ALA A 578 -15.42 2.96 1.77
CA ALA A 578 -15.38 1.50 1.80
C ALA A 578 -16.63 0.86 1.14
N ASP A 579 -17.77 1.53 1.22
CA ASP A 579 -19.05 1.15 0.63
C ASP A 579 -19.30 1.77 -0.75
N TYR A 580 -18.28 2.35 -1.39
CA TYR A 580 -18.40 2.94 -2.72
C TYR A 580 -18.88 1.88 -3.73
N ALA A 581 -19.95 2.18 -4.46
CA ALA A 581 -20.54 1.21 -5.35
C ALA A 581 -19.61 0.86 -6.52
N TYR A 582 -19.49 -0.44 -6.83
CA TYR A 582 -18.58 -0.91 -7.89
C TYR A 582 -18.89 -0.31 -9.27
N ALA A 583 -20.15 -0.09 -9.61
CA ALA A 583 -20.54 0.56 -10.86
C ALA A 583 -20.00 2.00 -10.94
N ASP A 584 -20.14 2.77 -9.87
CA ASP A 584 -19.62 4.15 -9.78
C ASP A 584 -18.08 4.18 -9.84
N PHE A 585 -17.44 3.14 -9.30
CA PHE A 585 -15.99 2.96 -9.39
C PHE A 585 -15.52 2.73 -10.84
N GLN A 586 -16.21 1.91 -11.60
CA GLN A 586 -15.92 1.72 -13.03
C GLN A 586 -16.15 3.00 -13.83
N ASP A 587 -17.22 3.72 -13.53
CA ASP A 587 -17.57 4.99 -14.18
C ASP A 587 -16.51 6.08 -13.90
N LEU A 588 -15.90 6.11 -12.73
CA LEU A 588 -14.83 7.02 -12.37
C LEU A 588 -13.63 6.89 -13.33
N TYR A 589 -13.17 5.67 -13.61
CA TYR A 589 -12.07 5.42 -14.55
C TYR A 589 -12.45 5.74 -16.01
N MET A 590 -13.69 5.44 -16.39
CA MET A 590 -14.19 5.82 -17.71
C MET A 590 -14.27 7.34 -17.88
N GLN A 591 -14.68 8.07 -16.85
CA GLN A 591 -14.70 9.55 -16.84
C GLN A 591 -13.28 10.12 -16.88
N ALA A 592 -12.32 9.53 -16.15
CA ALA A 592 -10.92 9.92 -16.19
C ALA A 592 -10.35 9.87 -17.63
N TRP A 593 -10.60 8.77 -18.34
CA TRP A 593 -10.22 8.63 -19.75
C TRP A 593 -10.88 9.69 -20.65
N LYS A 594 -12.21 9.90 -20.51
CA LYS A 594 -12.97 10.90 -21.28
C LYS A 594 -12.51 12.32 -20.98
N SER A 595 -12.00 12.58 -19.79
CA SER A 595 -11.43 13.88 -19.38
C SER A 595 -9.98 14.07 -19.81
N ASN A 596 -9.44 13.20 -20.67
CA ASN A 596 -8.05 13.20 -21.15
C ASN A 596 -6.99 13.15 -20.04
N LEU A 597 -7.28 12.52 -18.91
CA LEU A 597 -6.27 12.27 -17.89
C LEU A 597 -5.26 11.24 -18.39
N LYS A 598 -4.03 11.32 -17.90
CA LYS A 598 -2.92 10.44 -18.28
C LYS A 598 -2.87 9.13 -17.48
N GLY A 599 -3.60 9.07 -16.38
CA GLY A 599 -3.72 7.90 -15.52
C GLY A 599 -4.61 8.19 -14.31
N LEU A 600 -4.94 7.15 -13.59
CA LEU A 600 -5.66 7.25 -12.32
C LEU A 600 -5.24 6.10 -11.39
N ALA A 601 -5.05 6.43 -10.13
CA ALA A 601 -4.93 5.49 -9.04
C ALA A 601 -6.04 5.77 -8.02
N THR A 602 -6.59 4.72 -7.43
CA THR A 602 -7.64 4.84 -6.42
C THR A 602 -7.27 4.07 -5.18
N TYR A 603 -7.79 4.52 -4.05
CA TYR A 603 -7.68 3.81 -2.80
C TYR A 603 -9.06 3.66 -2.17
N ARG A 604 -9.45 2.43 -1.87
CA ARG A 604 -10.68 2.09 -1.18
C ARG A 604 -10.33 1.30 0.10
N PRO A 605 -10.71 1.80 1.28
CA PRO A 605 -10.56 1.03 2.50
C PRO A 605 -11.33 -0.29 2.41
N ASN A 606 -10.70 -1.41 2.71
CA ASN A 606 -11.38 -2.71 2.80
C ASN A 606 -10.69 -3.62 3.84
N SER A 607 -11.32 -4.75 4.17
CA SER A 607 -10.84 -5.71 5.17
C SER A 607 -9.52 -6.42 4.80
N VAL A 608 -9.12 -6.37 3.54
CA VAL A 608 -7.86 -6.96 3.03
C VAL A 608 -6.66 -6.08 3.37
N LEU A 609 -6.88 -4.77 3.45
CA LEU A 609 -5.83 -3.77 3.56
C LEU A 609 -5.58 -3.23 4.99
N GLY A 610 -6.38 -3.58 6.03
CA GLY A 610 -6.20 -3.18 7.47
C GLY A 610 -6.38 -1.66 7.76
N SER A 611 -6.80 -1.24 8.96
CA SER A 611 -7.14 0.15 9.32
C SER A 611 -5.97 0.98 9.84
N VAL A 612 -5.89 2.29 9.51
CA VAL A 612 -4.63 3.02 9.61
C VAL A 612 -4.61 4.40 10.25
N LEU A 613 -5.66 5.13 10.37
CA LEU A 613 -5.62 6.43 11.06
C LEU A 613 -6.66 6.48 12.17
N SER A 614 -6.21 6.76 13.40
CA SER A 614 -7.08 7.24 14.46
C SER A 614 -7.02 8.76 14.46
N VAL A 615 -8.08 9.40 14.05
CA VAL A 615 -8.30 10.82 14.31
C VAL A 615 -8.71 10.94 15.78
N GLY A 616 -7.91 11.66 16.58
CA GLY A 616 -8.23 11.92 17.97
C GLY A 616 -9.53 12.74 18.03
N SER A 617 -10.57 12.17 18.62
CA SER A 617 -11.76 12.92 18.99
C SER A 617 -11.48 13.65 20.30
N ASP A 618 -11.26 14.96 20.25
CA ASP A 618 -11.56 15.81 21.40
C ASP A 618 -13.08 15.88 21.55
N SER A 619 -13.62 14.88 22.21
CA SER A 619 -14.95 14.99 22.81
C SER A 619 -14.85 14.51 24.25
N THR A 620 -15.20 15.39 25.17
CA THR A 620 -15.57 15.06 26.54
C THR A 620 -16.54 13.88 26.50
N ALA A 621 -15.97 12.68 26.67
CA ALA A 621 -16.75 11.46 26.73
C ALA A 621 -17.68 11.51 27.94
N THR A 622 -18.95 11.78 27.70
CA THR A 622 -19.99 11.26 28.55
C THR A 622 -19.81 9.76 28.56
N ALA A 623 -19.46 9.21 29.70
CA ALA A 623 -19.23 7.78 29.88
C ALA A 623 -20.40 7.00 29.28
N VAL A 624 -20.15 6.34 28.14
CA VAL A 624 -21.04 5.32 27.61
C VAL A 624 -20.99 4.20 28.64
N LYS A 625 -22.13 3.96 29.33
CA LYS A 625 -22.28 2.80 30.17
C LYS A 625 -21.88 1.57 29.35
N VAL A 626 -20.78 0.94 29.77
CA VAL A 626 -20.39 -0.39 29.28
C VAL A 626 -21.62 -1.28 29.48
N PRO A 627 -22.14 -1.95 28.43
CA PRO A 627 -23.23 -2.90 28.60
C PRO A 627 -22.79 -3.95 29.63
N GLU A 628 -23.66 -4.23 30.62
CA GLU A 628 -23.39 -5.31 31.56
C GLU A 628 -23.06 -6.60 30.78
N PRO A 629 -22.02 -7.36 31.20
CA PRO A 629 -21.68 -8.60 30.52
C PRO A 629 -22.89 -9.52 30.56
N LEU A 630 -23.29 -10.01 29.37
CA LEU A 630 -24.38 -10.97 29.23
C LEU A 630 -24.04 -12.20 30.08
N ARG A 631 -24.78 -12.43 31.15
CA ARG A 631 -24.64 -13.61 32.00
C ARG A 631 -24.94 -14.85 31.17
N ALA A 632 -23.97 -15.73 31.05
CA ALA A 632 -24.10 -17.03 30.42
C ALA A 632 -24.83 -17.98 31.37
N ASP A 633 -26.13 -17.88 31.38
CA ASP A 633 -26.96 -18.97 31.90
C ASP A 633 -27.36 -19.87 30.74
N GLY A 634 -26.68 -20.97 30.69
CA GLY A 634 -26.93 -22.22 29.96
C GLY A 634 -27.70 -22.17 28.65
N SER A 635 -27.09 -22.77 27.64
CA SER A 635 -27.72 -23.46 26.52
C SER A 635 -28.61 -22.63 25.58
N ASN A 636 -28.12 -22.46 24.33
CA ASN A 636 -28.89 -22.15 23.13
C ASN A 636 -29.70 -20.85 23.11
N GLN A 637 -29.44 -19.88 23.95
CA GLN A 637 -30.08 -18.56 23.79
C GLN A 637 -29.40 -17.82 22.65
N ARG A 638 -30.18 -17.48 21.64
CA ARG A 638 -29.83 -16.61 20.53
C ARG A 638 -29.53 -15.22 21.06
N LEU A 639 -28.31 -14.77 20.87
CA LEU A 639 -27.93 -13.41 21.23
C LEU A 639 -28.68 -12.42 20.32
N LEU A 640 -29.64 -11.69 20.87
CA LEU A 640 -30.17 -10.48 20.28
C LEU A 640 -29.12 -9.38 20.47
N VAL A 641 -28.25 -9.24 19.50
CA VAL A 641 -27.21 -8.19 19.52
C VAL A 641 -27.87 -6.86 19.19
N LYS A 642 -28.00 -5.98 20.15
CA LYS A 642 -28.55 -4.62 19.98
C LYS A 642 -27.57 -3.64 19.35
N SER A 643 -26.29 -3.97 19.33
CA SER A 643 -25.22 -3.24 18.64
C SER A 643 -24.26 -4.25 18.01
N LEU A 644 -23.74 -3.96 16.83
CA LEU A 644 -22.74 -4.80 16.17
C LEU A 644 -21.42 -4.69 16.96
N PRO A 645 -20.81 -5.80 17.44
CA PRO A 645 -19.48 -5.75 18.02
C PRO A 645 -18.46 -5.37 16.95
N ASN A 646 -17.33 -4.80 17.34
CA ASN A 646 -16.20 -4.56 16.42
C ASN A 646 -15.76 -5.83 15.72
N ALA A 647 -15.23 -5.72 14.48
CA ALA A 647 -14.72 -6.88 13.76
C ALA A 647 -13.71 -7.65 14.62
N VAL A 648 -13.89 -8.97 14.72
CA VAL A 648 -13.05 -9.83 15.58
C VAL A 648 -11.58 -9.76 15.19
N LEU A 649 -11.31 -9.61 13.89
CA LEU A 649 -9.94 -9.45 13.38
C LEU A 649 -9.24 -8.18 13.90
N ALA A 650 -9.97 -7.12 14.20
CA ALA A 650 -9.44 -5.90 14.79
C ALA A 650 -8.99 -6.08 16.25
N SER A 651 -9.43 -7.14 16.92
CA SER A 651 -9.07 -7.46 18.31
C SER A 651 -7.80 -8.30 18.44
N LEU A 652 -7.17 -8.70 17.32
CA LEU A 652 -5.94 -9.49 17.33
C LEU A 652 -4.79 -8.66 17.92
N ARG A 653 -4.11 -9.22 18.92
CA ARG A 653 -2.89 -8.64 19.49
C ARG A 653 -1.78 -8.57 18.44
N TRP A 654 -1.67 -9.61 17.61
CA TRP A 654 -0.76 -9.69 16.47
C TRP A 654 -1.53 -10.10 15.21
N PRO A 655 -1.86 -9.13 14.34
CA PRO A 655 -2.61 -9.40 13.09
C PRO A 655 -1.88 -10.33 12.12
N SER A 656 -0.54 -10.27 12.10
CA SER A 656 0.33 -11.17 11.35
C SER A 656 1.26 -11.97 12.27
N ARG A 657 2.02 -12.91 11.71
CA ARG A 657 3.11 -13.57 12.43
C ARG A 657 4.22 -12.56 12.70
N PRO A 658 4.55 -12.25 13.97
CA PRO A 658 5.69 -11.40 14.27
C PRO A 658 7.00 -12.07 13.81
N GLU A 659 7.89 -11.28 13.22
CA GLU A 659 9.21 -11.74 12.79
C GLU A 659 10.29 -10.87 13.46
N MET A 660 11.25 -11.52 14.13
CA MET A 660 12.38 -10.85 14.73
C MET A 660 13.65 -11.13 13.93
N PRO A 661 14.50 -10.14 13.65
CA PRO A 661 15.73 -10.33 12.87
C PRO A 661 16.69 -11.40 13.43
N GLY A 662 16.69 -11.57 14.74
CA GLY A 662 17.49 -12.59 15.43
C GLY A 662 16.81 -13.96 15.55
N GLY A 663 15.65 -14.15 14.89
CA GLY A 663 14.80 -15.32 15.04
C GLY A 663 13.81 -15.19 16.21
N ASN A 664 12.66 -15.88 16.09
CA ASN A 664 11.64 -15.88 17.13
C ASN A 664 12.01 -16.91 18.22
N PRO A 665 12.05 -16.53 19.51
CA PRO A 665 12.28 -17.46 20.59
C PRO A 665 11.11 -18.46 20.69
N ALA A 666 11.42 -19.70 21.05
CA ALA A 666 10.42 -20.73 21.24
C ALA A 666 10.81 -21.68 22.37
N TRP A 667 9.82 -22.06 23.17
CA TRP A 667 9.93 -23.16 24.08
C TRP A 667 9.59 -24.46 23.36
N SER A 668 10.38 -25.53 23.56
CA SER A 668 10.18 -26.81 22.90
C SER A 668 9.95 -27.95 23.91
N TYR A 669 9.12 -28.90 23.51
CA TYR A 669 8.84 -30.10 24.31
C TYR A 669 8.68 -31.33 23.40
N MET A 670 9.17 -32.50 23.83
CA MET A 670 9.03 -33.76 23.09
C MET A 670 7.74 -34.44 23.47
N ILE A 671 6.81 -34.59 22.55
CA ILE A 671 5.59 -35.40 22.71
C ILE A 671 5.98 -36.86 22.42
N GLN A 672 5.85 -37.72 23.41
CA GLN A 672 6.11 -39.15 23.31
C GLN A 672 4.81 -39.88 22.96
N HIS A 673 4.75 -40.39 21.73
CA HIS A 673 3.57 -41.08 21.24
C HIS A 673 3.91 -42.53 20.84
N PRO A 674 3.06 -43.53 21.07
CA PRO A 674 3.35 -44.95 20.77
C PRO A 674 3.72 -45.26 19.31
N HIS A 675 3.35 -44.37 18.36
CA HIS A 675 3.66 -44.52 16.94
C HIS A 675 4.80 -43.59 16.45
N GLY A 676 5.49 -42.92 17.39
CA GLY A 676 6.67 -42.10 17.12
C GLY A 676 6.63 -40.74 17.79
N ASP A 677 7.81 -40.29 18.21
CA ASP A 677 8.00 -39.06 18.97
C ASP A 677 8.13 -37.86 18.02
N PHE A 678 7.58 -36.72 18.42
CA PHE A 678 7.72 -35.46 17.67
C PHE A 678 7.88 -34.26 18.60
N ALA A 679 8.54 -33.21 18.10
CA ALA A 679 8.75 -31.99 18.86
C ALA A 679 7.57 -31.02 18.70
N LEU A 680 7.09 -30.50 19.83
CA LEU A 680 6.15 -29.39 19.93
C LEU A 680 6.94 -28.14 20.26
N PHE A 681 6.65 -27.04 19.54
CA PHE A 681 7.23 -25.73 19.78
C PHE A 681 6.14 -24.71 20.08
N VAL A 682 6.36 -23.91 21.11
CA VAL A 682 5.51 -22.75 21.45
C VAL A 682 6.37 -21.50 21.29
N GLY A 683 6.07 -20.69 20.28
CA GLY A 683 6.73 -19.41 20.04
C GLY A 683 6.27 -18.37 21.05
N GLU A 684 7.22 -17.62 21.61
CA GLU A 684 6.99 -16.70 22.71
C GLU A 684 7.57 -15.32 22.38
N LEU A 685 6.84 -14.27 22.68
CA LEU A 685 7.28 -12.89 22.50
C LEU A 685 7.13 -12.10 23.79
N PRO A 686 8.02 -11.12 24.04
CA PRO A 686 7.84 -10.20 25.16
C PRO A 686 6.48 -9.51 25.09
N ALA A 687 5.79 -9.44 26.21
CA ALA A 687 4.56 -8.65 26.33
C ALA A 687 4.92 -7.17 26.33
N GLU A 688 4.08 -6.33 25.70
CA GLU A 688 4.27 -4.89 25.61
C GLU A 688 3.29 -4.14 26.52
N GLY A 689 3.64 -2.92 26.89
CA GLY A 689 2.80 -2.02 27.69
C GLY A 689 2.51 -2.55 29.11
N PRO A 690 1.30 -2.32 29.65
CA PRO A 690 0.92 -2.71 31.01
C PRO A 690 1.01 -4.22 31.27
N GLU A 691 0.95 -5.03 30.24
CA GLU A 691 1.04 -6.50 30.32
C GLU A 691 2.46 -7.03 30.56
N ALA A 692 3.48 -6.23 30.28
CA ALA A 692 4.90 -6.61 30.49
C ALA A 692 5.23 -6.82 31.97
N GLY A 693 4.52 -6.20 32.89
CA GLY A 693 4.80 -6.28 34.32
C GLY A 693 6.19 -5.76 34.69
N LEU A 694 6.54 -5.78 36.00
CA LEU A 694 7.83 -5.29 36.52
C LEU A 694 9.04 -6.14 36.11
N PHE A 695 8.85 -7.37 35.63
CA PHE A 695 9.94 -8.32 35.36
C PHE A 695 10.03 -8.82 33.91
N GLY A 696 9.27 -8.19 32.99
CA GLY A 696 9.22 -8.62 31.59
C GLY A 696 8.50 -9.97 31.44
N ARG A 697 7.27 -9.96 30.95
CA ARG A 697 6.47 -11.16 30.70
C ARG A 697 6.57 -11.53 29.22
N THR A 698 6.60 -12.84 28.91
CA THR A 698 6.44 -13.32 27.55
C THR A 698 5.03 -13.90 27.34
N LEU A 699 4.54 -13.84 26.10
CA LEU A 699 3.24 -14.35 25.71
C LEU A 699 3.39 -15.33 24.54
N PRO A 700 2.63 -16.42 24.51
CA PRO A 700 2.65 -17.34 23.39
C PRO A 700 1.93 -16.71 22.18
N PHE A 701 2.48 -16.87 20.98
CA PHE A 701 1.90 -16.30 19.76
C PHE A 701 1.73 -17.33 18.63
N GLU A 702 2.44 -18.45 18.69
CA GLU A 702 2.31 -19.53 17.71
C GLU A 702 2.67 -20.89 18.30
N VAL A 703 2.16 -21.92 17.65
CA VAL A 703 2.48 -23.33 17.93
C VAL A 703 2.81 -24.01 16.61
N TRP A 704 3.83 -24.85 16.61
CA TRP A 704 4.06 -25.79 15.52
C TRP A 704 4.60 -27.12 16.05
N VAL A 705 4.46 -28.13 15.23
CA VAL A 705 4.95 -29.50 15.49
C VAL A 705 5.91 -29.90 14.36
N ASN A 706 6.95 -30.62 14.69
CA ASN A 706 7.93 -31.10 13.73
C ASN A 706 8.48 -32.48 14.14
N GLY A 707 8.56 -33.39 13.19
CA GLY A 707 9.07 -34.71 13.34
C GLY A 707 8.64 -35.60 12.18
N ALA A 708 9.49 -36.55 11.79
CA ALA A 708 9.17 -37.49 10.70
C ALA A 708 7.93 -38.35 11.01
N GLU A 709 7.65 -38.56 12.29
CA GLU A 709 6.60 -39.45 12.83
C GLU A 709 5.41 -38.69 13.42
N GLN A 710 5.33 -37.35 13.16
CA GLN A 710 4.17 -36.58 13.61
C GLN A 710 2.87 -37.10 12.96
N PRO A 711 1.77 -37.25 13.72
CA PRO A 711 0.48 -37.66 13.18
C PRO A 711 -0.01 -36.67 12.10
N ARG A 712 -0.49 -37.21 10.97
CA ARG A 712 -1.05 -36.41 9.89
C ARG A 712 -2.26 -35.61 10.37
N GLY A 713 -2.38 -34.38 9.89
CA GLY A 713 -3.41 -33.42 10.32
C GLY A 713 -3.06 -32.60 11.57
N LEU A 714 -2.07 -33.00 12.37
CA LEU A 714 -1.70 -32.29 13.59
C LEU A 714 -1.11 -30.89 13.30
N SER A 715 -0.42 -30.73 12.19
CA SER A 715 0.07 -29.44 11.71
C SER A 715 -1.04 -28.44 11.43
N ALA A 716 -2.20 -28.91 10.95
CA ALA A 716 -3.38 -28.07 10.72
C ALA A 716 -3.98 -27.54 12.03
N LEU A 717 -4.05 -28.41 13.06
CA LEU A 717 -4.45 -28.02 14.40
C LEU A 717 -3.50 -26.94 14.96
N ALA A 718 -2.19 -27.19 14.89
CA ALA A 718 -1.18 -26.26 15.37
C ALA A 718 -1.29 -24.88 14.67
N LYS A 719 -1.49 -24.89 13.35
CA LYS A 719 -1.67 -23.66 12.57
C LYS A 719 -2.96 -22.90 12.92
N THR A 720 -4.05 -23.61 13.13
CA THR A 720 -5.33 -23.02 13.56
C THR A 720 -5.21 -22.42 14.95
N LEU A 721 -4.62 -23.15 15.91
CA LEU A 721 -4.42 -22.68 17.27
C LEU A 721 -3.44 -21.50 17.36
N SER A 722 -2.43 -21.43 16.47
CA SER A 722 -1.52 -20.30 16.38
C SER A 722 -2.25 -18.98 16.14
N MET A 723 -3.35 -19.02 15.39
CA MET A 723 -4.18 -17.81 15.17
C MET A 723 -4.99 -17.45 16.41
N ASP A 724 -5.43 -18.44 17.17
CA ASP A 724 -6.12 -18.22 18.45
C ASP A 724 -5.18 -17.63 19.51
N LEU A 725 -3.91 -18.05 19.55
CA LEU A 725 -2.88 -17.49 20.44
C LEU A 725 -2.59 -16.00 20.19
N ARG A 726 -2.89 -15.50 19.00
CA ARG A 726 -2.73 -14.08 18.65
C ARG A 726 -3.88 -13.21 19.09
N THR A 727 -4.96 -13.78 19.59
CA THR A 727 -6.09 -13.00 20.11
C THR A 727 -5.75 -12.39 21.48
N ASN A 728 -6.40 -11.29 21.80
CA ASN A 728 -6.39 -10.75 23.15
C ASN A 728 -7.63 -11.26 23.92
N ASP A 729 -7.81 -12.60 23.95
CA ASP A 729 -8.98 -13.28 24.53
C ASP A 729 -8.56 -14.59 25.23
N ALA A 730 -8.21 -14.49 26.49
CA ALA A 730 -7.80 -15.64 27.29
C ALA A 730 -8.92 -16.66 27.48
N ALA A 731 -10.16 -16.22 27.57
CA ALA A 731 -11.33 -17.09 27.73
C ALA A 731 -11.61 -17.91 26.45
N TRP A 732 -11.44 -17.28 25.27
CA TRP A 732 -11.49 -17.96 23.98
C TRP A 732 -10.42 -19.05 23.86
N LEU A 733 -9.17 -18.72 24.19
CA LEU A 733 -8.07 -19.68 24.14
C LEU A 733 -8.31 -20.86 25.09
N ARG A 734 -8.83 -20.58 26.28
CA ARG A 734 -9.21 -21.65 27.25
C ARG A 734 -10.29 -22.55 26.66
N LEU A 735 -11.34 -21.98 26.08
CA LEU A 735 -12.42 -22.74 25.42
C LEU A 735 -11.89 -23.67 24.31
N LYS A 736 -10.94 -23.18 23.52
CA LYS A 736 -10.28 -23.98 22.47
C LYS A 736 -9.47 -25.16 23.06
N LEU A 737 -8.68 -24.91 24.09
CA LEU A 737 -7.88 -25.95 24.76
C LEU A 737 -8.75 -26.99 25.50
N ASP A 738 -9.89 -26.55 26.08
CA ASP A 738 -10.86 -27.45 26.68
C ASP A 738 -11.51 -28.38 25.64
N ALA A 739 -11.87 -27.83 24.47
CA ALA A 739 -12.43 -28.62 23.38
C ALA A 739 -11.45 -29.69 22.85
N LEU A 740 -10.16 -29.38 22.81
CA LEU A 740 -9.11 -30.33 22.41
C LEU A 740 -8.81 -31.42 23.45
N ALA A 741 -8.95 -31.11 24.74
CA ALA A 741 -8.66 -32.05 25.82
C ALA A 741 -9.56 -33.31 25.79
N THR A 742 -10.70 -33.23 25.09
CA THR A 742 -11.68 -34.35 24.98
C THR A 742 -11.53 -35.19 23.71
N VAL A 743 -10.59 -34.84 22.82
CA VAL A 743 -10.39 -35.57 21.56
C VAL A 743 -9.70 -36.90 21.85
N ALA A 744 -10.40 -38.00 21.54
CA ALA A 744 -9.96 -39.35 21.80
C ALA A 744 -9.59 -40.08 20.50
N GLU A 745 -8.61 -40.95 20.59
CA GLU A 745 -8.19 -41.89 19.56
C GLU A 745 -8.60 -43.35 19.97
N GLU A 746 -8.32 -44.32 19.13
CA GLU A 746 -8.66 -45.71 19.38
C GLU A 746 -7.99 -46.27 20.65
N ARG A 747 -6.82 -45.76 21.00
CA ARG A 747 -6.05 -46.20 22.19
C ARG A 747 -5.53 -44.98 22.96
N ALA A 748 -5.85 -44.95 24.24
CA ALA A 748 -5.22 -44.04 25.19
C ALA A 748 -3.76 -44.44 25.44
N PHE A 749 -2.89 -43.47 25.70
CA PHE A 749 -1.48 -43.68 25.98
C PHE A 749 -0.99 -42.81 27.13
N GLU A 750 0.10 -43.25 27.78
CA GLU A 750 0.75 -42.47 28.83
C GLU A 750 1.99 -41.75 28.26
N MET A 751 2.16 -40.48 28.64
CA MET A 751 3.38 -39.75 28.37
C MET A 751 3.79 -38.86 29.55
N PRO A 752 5.10 -38.52 29.69
CA PRO A 752 5.55 -37.58 30.69
C PRO A 752 5.00 -36.19 30.46
N MET A 753 4.70 -35.47 31.53
CA MET A 753 4.22 -34.07 31.50
C MET A 753 5.23 -33.13 32.14
N PRO A 754 5.40 -31.91 31.60
CA PRO A 754 6.22 -30.90 32.26
C PRO A 754 5.57 -30.42 33.56
N PRO A 755 6.35 -29.93 34.60
CA PRO A 755 7.80 -29.82 34.58
C PRO A 755 8.53 -31.08 35.09
N GLY A 756 7.88 -31.94 35.86
CA GLY A 756 8.52 -33.01 36.63
C GLY A 756 8.68 -34.32 35.83
N GLY A 757 8.05 -34.48 34.69
CA GLY A 757 8.04 -35.68 33.90
C GLY A 757 7.09 -36.78 34.44
N ASP A 758 6.13 -36.39 35.27
CA ASP A 758 5.09 -37.31 35.76
C ASP A 758 4.25 -37.83 34.60
N LYS A 759 4.09 -39.16 34.53
CA LYS A 759 3.30 -39.80 33.48
C LYS A 759 1.80 -39.57 33.70
N ARG A 760 1.15 -39.14 32.63
CA ARG A 760 -0.32 -39.01 32.60
C ARG A 760 -0.90 -39.78 31.42
N LEU A 761 -2.09 -40.32 31.65
CA LEU A 761 -2.87 -41.02 30.64
C LEU A 761 -3.67 -40.00 29.82
N PHE A 762 -3.55 -40.06 28.49
CA PHE A 762 -4.27 -39.19 27.54
C PHE A 762 -5.15 -40.02 26.61
N PRO A 763 -6.36 -39.53 26.26
CA PRO A 763 -7.26 -40.22 25.34
C PRO A 763 -6.78 -40.23 23.89
N GLY A 764 -5.82 -39.38 23.52
CA GLY A 764 -5.25 -39.29 22.18
C GLY A 764 -4.16 -38.22 22.08
N VAL A 765 -3.46 -38.20 20.96
CA VAL A 765 -2.33 -37.28 20.71
C VAL A 765 -2.75 -35.79 20.70
N VAL A 766 -3.94 -35.48 20.22
CA VAL A 766 -4.50 -34.12 20.24
C VAL A 766 -4.67 -33.62 21.67
N ALA A 767 -5.26 -34.46 22.55
CA ALA A 767 -5.45 -34.10 23.94
C ALA A 767 -4.13 -33.97 24.70
N ALA A 768 -3.15 -34.83 24.42
CA ALA A 768 -1.82 -34.78 25.00
C ALA A 768 -1.08 -33.50 24.59
N THR A 769 -1.09 -33.17 23.29
CA THR A 769 -0.50 -31.94 22.76
C THR A 769 -1.16 -30.69 23.36
N ALA A 770 -2.48 -30.66 23.43
CA ALA A 770 -3.24 -29.55 24.02
C ALA A 770 -2.93 -29.36 25.51
N ALA A 771 -2.73 -30.45 26.26
CA ALA A 771 -2.37 -30.39 27.68
C ALA A 771 -0.99 -29.76 27.91
N VAL A 772 0.00 -30.05 27.06
CA VAL A 772 1.34 -29.44 27.13
C VAL A 772 1.26 -27.96 26.76
N ILE A 773 0.52 -27.59 25.69
CA ILE A 773 0.31 -26.20 25.31
C ILE A 773 -0.40 -25.42 26.43
N ARG A 774 -1.44 -26.03 27.04
CA ARG A 774 -2.15 -25.42 28.18
C ARG A 774 -1.21 -25.15 29.34
N TRP A 775 -0.43 -26.14 29.74
CA TRP A 775 0.53 -26.00 30.83
C TRP A 775 1.48 -24.84 30.55
N ARG A 776 2.01 -24.74 29.33
CA ARG A 776 2.91 -23.63 28.98
C ARG A 776 2.21 -22.28 28.98
N CYS A 777 1.01 -22.18 28.43
CA CYS A 777 0.18 -20.96 28.48
C CYS A 777 -0.14 -20.52 29.92
N GLU A 778 -0.39 -21.47 30.83
CA GLU A 778 -0.59 -21.20 32.26
C GLU A 778 0.66 -20.66 32.93
N GLN A 779 1.84 -21.24 32.64
CA GLN A 779 3.13 -20.72 33.13
C GLN A 779 3.43 -19.29 32.66
N LEU A 780 3.02 -18.96 31.44
CA LEU A 780 3.15 -17.61 30.90
C LEU A 780 2.03 -16.67 31.35
N GLY A 781 1.03 -17.19 32.09
CA GLY A 781 -0.14 -16.43 32.53
C GLY A 781 -1.07 -16.00 31.37
N ALA A 782 -0.98 -16.62 30.19
CA ALA A 782 -1.80 -16.31 29.04
C ALA A 782 -3.28 -16.72 29.17
N LEU A 783 -3.60 -17.53 30.20
CA LEU A 783 -4.97 -18.00 30.51
C LEU A 783 -5.57 -17.34 31.76
N GLN A 784 -5.14 -16.14 32.16
CA GLN A 784 -5.68 -15.44 33.34
C GLN A 784 -7.09 -14.91 33.07
N ASP A 785 -7.93 -14.91 34.11
CA ASP A 785 -9.28 -14.36 34.07
C ASP A 785 -9.29 -12.83 34.13
N GLY A 786 -10.36 -12.21 33.64
CA GLY A 786 -10.63 -10.77 33.79
C GLY A 786 -10.12 -9.89 32.63
N GLY A 787 -9.59 -10.46 31.55
CA GLY A 787 -9.25 -9.75 30.31
C GLY A 787 -10.46 -9.55 29.39
N PRO A 788 -10.28 -8.81 28.26
CA PRO A 788 -11.29 -8.67 27.22
C PRO A 788 -11.63 -10.02 26.55
N THR A 789 -12.85 -10.16 26.06
CA THR A 789 -13.38 -11.37 25.43
C THR A 789 -13.98 -11.14 24.04
N PRO A 790 -13.28 -10.41 23.12
CA PRO A 790 -13.87 -9.95 21.88
C PRO A 790 -14.29 -11.08 20.92
N VAL A 791 -13.55 -12.19 20.90
CA VAL A 791 -13.91 -13.36 20.07
C VAL A 791 -15.07 -14.13 20.68
N LEU A 792 -15.01 -14.34 21.98
CA LEU A 792 -16.04 -15.08 22.70
C LEU A 792 -17.39 -14.34 22.67
N ASP A 793 -17.35 -13.00 22.75
CA ASP A 793 -18.55 -12.16 22.71
C ASP A 793 -19.17 -12.07 21.31
N ALA A 794 -18.39 -12.34 20.27
CA ALA A 794 -18.85 -12.39 18.89
C ALA A 794 -19.50 -13.74 18.50
N MET A 795 -19.57 -14.71 19.41
CA MET A 795 -20.22 -16.01 19.15
C MET A 795 -21.75 -15.91 19.26
N PHE A 796 -22.47 -16.49 18.30
CA PHE A 796 -23.92 -16.63 18.42
C PHE A 796 -24.32 -17.80 19.35
N SER A 797 -23.41 -18.74 19.62
CA SER A 797 -23.58 -19.81 20.60
C SER A 797 -22.24 -20.35 21.09
N ARG A 798 -22.05 -20.47 22.38
CA ARG A 798 -20.85 -21.11 22.98
C ARG A 798 -20.91 -22.62 22.89
N GLU A 799 -22.11 -23.22 23.03
CA GLU A 799 -22.34 -24.63 22.83
C GLU A 799 -22.77 -24.94 21.41
N GLU A 800 -22.49 -26.17 20.97
CA GLU A 800 -23.00 -26.63 19.67
C GLU A 800 -24.54 -26.72 19.73
N PRO A 801 -25.27 -26.08 18.77
CA PRO A 801 -26.72 -26.19 18.73
C PRO A 801 -27.19 -27.64 18.70
N ARG A 802 -28.12 -28.02 19.60
CA ARG A 802 -28.59 -29.40 19.72
C ARG A 802 -29.30 -29.88 18.44
N THR A 803 -29.06 -31.11 18.06
CA THR A 803 -29.86 -31.80 17.04
C THR A 803 -31.13 -32.31 17.73
N THR A 804 -32.28 -31.87 17.22
CA THR A 804 -33.60 -32.32 17.76
C THR A 804 -33.97 -33.68 17.23
N VAL A 805 -35.05 -34.27 17.72
CA VAL A 805 -35.59 -35.57 17.24
C VAL A 805 -36.07 -35.48 15.77
N SER A 806 -36.36 -34.27 15.28
CA SER A 806 -36.67 -33.99 13.85
C SER A 806 -35.43 -33.81 12.97
N GLY A 807 -34.25 -33.94 13.54
CA GLY A 807 -32.99 -33.75 12.83
C GLY A 807 -32.53 -32.29 12.77
N THR A 808 -31.48 -32.07 12.00
CA THR A 808 -30.95 -30.73 11.68
C THR A 808 -30.44 -30.73 10.25
N LEU A 809 -30.34 -29.56 9.63
CA LEU A 809 -29.73 -29.44 8.33
C LEU A 809 -28.23 -29.76 8.40
N ALA A 810 -27.75 -30.50 7.40
CA ALA A 810 -26.33 -30.75 7.23
C ALA A 810 -25.99 -30.81 5.75
N TRP A 811 -24.84 -30.27 5.39
CA TRP A 811 -24.23 -30.45 4.07
C TRP A 811 -23.14 -31.50 4.18
N ALA A 812 -23.15 -32.49 3.35
CA ALA A 812 -22.19 -33.58 3.33
C ALA A 812 -21.51 -33.72 1.97
N VAL A 813 -20.23 -34.04 1.95
CA VAL A 813 -19.45 -34.26 0.74
C VAL A 813 -18.36 -35.30 0.98
N ASP A 814 -18.18 -36.20 0.02
CA ASP A 814 -17.15 -37.23 0.11
C ASP A 814 -15.78 -36.69 -0.33
N VAL A 815 -14.77 -37.10 0.42
CA VAL A 815 -13.35 -36.79 0.17
C VAL A 815 -12.61 -38.11 -0.04
N ASP A 816 -11.96 -38.21 -1.19
CA ASP A 816 -11.11 -39.34 -1.56
C ASP A 816 -9.70 -38.84 -1.86
N ASN A 817 -8.72 -39.30 -1.06
CA ASN A 817 -7.29 -39.06 -1.31
C ASN A 817 -6.60 -40.42 -1.54
N PRO A 818 -6.43 -40.83 -2.81
CA PRO A 818 -5.82 -42.09 -3.15
C PRO A 818 -4.32 -42.15 -2.80
N ALA A 819 -3.62 -41.03 -2.66
CA ALA A 819 -2.21 -40.98 -2.29
C ALA A 819 -1.94 -41.47 -0.85
N THR A 820 -2.95 -41.36 0.03
CA THR A 820 -2.87 -41.72 1.45
C THR A 820 -3.92 -42.77 1.86
N ASN A 821 -4.69 -43.28 0.90
CA ASN A 821 -5.80 -44.21 1.08
C ASN A 821 -6.85 -43.69 2.08
N GLU A 822 -7.18 -42.42 2.01
CA GLU A 822 -8.19 -41.77 2.86
C GLU A 822 -9.51 -41.65 2.07
N GLN A 823 -10.58 -42.18 2.67
CA GLN A 823 -11.94 -42.12 2.12
C GLN A 823 -12.92 -41.83 3.26
N PHE A 824 -13.47 -40.62 3.26
CA PHE A 824 -14.37 -40.17 4.30
C PHE A 824 -15.35 -39.12 3.83
N THR A 825 -16.41 -38.96 4.59
CA THR A 825 -17.39 -37.89 4.37
C THR A 825 -17.13 -36.72 5.31
N LEU A 826 -16.94 -35.51 4.77
CA LEU A 826 -17.00 -34.26 5.51
C LEU A 826 -18.46 -33.86 5.68
N THR A 827 -18.87 -33.59 6.92
CA THR A 827 -20.22 -33.11 7.24
C THR A 827 -20.14 -31.76 7.92
N LEU A 828 -20.90 -30.79 7.41
CA LEU A 828 -21.10 -29.46 8.01
C LEU A 828 -22.53 -29.40 8.54
N LYS A 829 -22.68 -29.33 9.86
CA LYS A 829 -23.96 -29.10 10.53
C LYS A 829 -24.32 -27.62 10.39
N GLU A 830 -25.55 -27.34 10.02
CA GLU A 830 -26.03 -26.00 9.72
C GLU A 830 -27.13 -25.55 10.67
N VAL A 831 -27.20 -24.26 10.92
CA VAL A 831 -28.22 -23.62 11.75
C VAL A 831 -28.83 -22.45 11.01
N SER A 832 -30.13 -22.32 11.13
CA SER A 832 -30.88 -21.18 10.58
C SER A 832 -31.05 -20.12 11.68
N LEU A 833 -30.55 -18.92 11.39
CA LEU A 833 -30.57 -17.79 12.32
C LEU A 833 -31.54 -16.73 11.78
N PRO A 834 -32.45 -16.17 12.60
CA PRO A 834 -33.34 -15.10 12.17
C PRO A 834 -32.58 -13.80 11.95
N THR A 835 -32.95 -13.07 10.91
CA THR A 835 -32.47 -11.71 10.63
C THR A 835 -33.44 -10.67 11.19
N PRO A 836 -33.00 -9.43 11.45
CA PRO A 836 -33.85 -8.38 12.01
C PRO A 836 -35.04 -7.98 11.15
N ASP A 837 -34.94 -8.18 9.85
CA ASP A 837 -35.99 -7.94 8.84
C ASP A 837 -36.99 -9.10 8.70
N GLY A 838 -36.89 -10.12 9.58
CA GLY A 838 -37.78 -11.28 9.59
C GLY A 838 -37.37 -12.41 8.62
N GLY A 839 -36.24 -12.27 7.93
CA GLY A 839 -35.63 -13.30 7.10
C GLY A 839 -34.91 -14.38 7.93
N VAL A 840 -34.31 -15.35 7.24
CA VAL A 840 -33.51 -16.44 7.83
C VAL A 840 -32.21 -16.60 7.06
N VAL A 841 -31.08 -16.66 7.76
CA VAL A 841 -29.77 -16.95 7.18
C VAL A 841 -29.26 -18.28 7.71
N THR A 842 -28.83 -19.16 6.80
CA THR A 842 -28.26 -20.46 7.14
C THR A 842 -26.73 -20.36 7.24
N ARG A 843 -26.14 -20.90 8.31
CA ARG A 843 -24.70 -20.95 8.51
C ARG A 843 -24.23 -22.30 9.06
N PRO A 844 -23.04 -22.77 8.66
CA PRO A 844 -22.37 -23.87 9.36
C PRO A 844 -22.10 -23.50 10.82
N CYS A 845 -22.29 -24.42 11.75
CA CYS A 845 -22.07 -24.24 13.18
C CYS A 845 -21.20 -25.32 13.81
N ALA A 846 -21.02 -26.44 13.11
CA ALA A 846 -20.10 -27.50 13.48
C ALA A 846 -19.71 -28.34 12.26
N MET A 847 -18.59 -29.05 12.37
CA MET A 847 -18.13 -29.99 11.35
C MET A 847 -17.68 -31.32 11.98
N GLY A 848 -17.68 -32.37 11.18
CA GLY A 848 -17.20 -33.68 11.56
C GLY A 848 -16.83 -34.54 10.36
N PHE A 849 -16.14 -35.61 10.64
CA PHE A 849 -15.69 -36.59 9.66
C PHE A 849 -16.24 -37.98 9.98
N SER A 850 -16.54 -38.76 8.95
CA SER A 850 -16.92 -40.18 9.10
C SER A 850 -16.30 -41.01 7.99
N GLY A 851 -15.60 -42.07 8.35
CA GLY A 851 -14.86 -42.95 7.43
C GLY A 851 -13.39 -43.07 7.79
N ASN A 852 -12.55 -43.32 6.80
CA ASN A 852 -11.10 -43.47 6.97
C ASN A 852 -10.36 -42.15 6.78
N TYR A 853 -10.02 -41.48 7.86
CA TYR A 853 -9.31 -40.19 7.89
C TYR A 853 -8.28 -40.15 9.02
N PRO A 854 -7.25 -39.27 8.96
CA PRO A 854 -6.29 -39.02 10.02
C PRO A 854 -7.00 -38.52 11.29
N LYS A 855 -6.93 -39.25 12.41
CA LYS A 855 -7.70 -38.93 13.63
C LYS A 855 -7.35 -37.58 14.26
N ALA A 856 -6.12 -37.06 14.02
CA ALA A 856 -5.75 -35.73 14.47
C ALA A 856 -6.60 -34.61 13.79
N LEU A 857 -7.28 -34.89 12.68
CA LEU A 857 -8.26 -33.98 12.07
C LEU A 857 -9.47 -33.69 12.96
N ASP A 858 -9.80 -34.56 13.89
CA ASP A 858 -10.86 -34.31 14.89
C ASP A 858 -10.54 -33.07 15.75
N GLY A 859 -9.24 -32.87 16.05
CA GLY A 859 -8.79 -31.66 16.73
C GLY A 859 -9.07 -30.39 15.90
N MET A 860 -8.74 -30.42 14.61
CA MET A 860 -9.07 -29.33 13.68
C MET A 860 -10.58 -29.11 13.59
N ALA A 861 -11.36 -30.17 13.50
CA ALA A 861 -12.82 -30.09 13.44
C ALA A 861 -13.41 -29.44 14.69
N ARG A 862 -12.90 -29.75 15.88
CA ARG A 862 -13.30 -29.12 17.14
C ARG A 862 -12.99 -27.63 17.14
N LEU A 863 -11.79 -27.24 16.70
CA LEU A 863 -11.40 -25.83 16.64
C LEU A 863 -12.25 -25.05 15.63
N LEU A 864 -12.39 -25.56 14.41
CA LEU A 864 -13.17 -24.88 13.36
C LEU A 864 -14.68 -24.85 13.69
N SER A 865 -15.22 -25.85 14.38
CA SER A 865 -16.61 -25.82 14.86
C SER A 865 -16.88 -24.68 15.83
N LEU A 866 -15.91 -24.30 16.66
CA LEU A 866 -15.98 -23.10 17.49
C LEU A 866 -15.90 -21.84 16.65
N ASP A 867 -14.97 -21.80 15.68
CA ASP A 867 -14.79 -20.67 14.78
C ASP A 867 -16.02 -20.39 13.91
N MET A 868 -16.72 -21.43 13.44
CA MET A 868 -17.96 -21.33 12.66
C MET A 868 -19.09 -20.66 13.45
N ARG A 869 -19.03 -20.66 14.78
CA ARG A 869 -20.01 -20.01 15.64
C ARG A 869 -19.70 -18.54 15.96
N VAL A 870 -18.54 -18.05 15.54
CA VAL A 870 -18.23 -16.61 15.57
C VAL A 870 -19.00 -15.92 14.45
N MET A 871 -19.72 -14.86 14.76
CA MET A 871 -20.59 -14.18 13.78
C MET A 871 -19.80 -13.49 12.66
N ASP A 872 -18.61 -13.00 12.94
CA ASP A 872 -17.74 -12.36 11.98
C ASP A 872 -17.24 -13.37 10.90
N PRO A 873 -17.71 -13.27 9.64
CA PRO A 873 -17.29 -14.19 8.58
C PRO A 873 -15.82 -14.01 8.18
N GLY A 874 -15.22 -12.84 8.45
CA GLY A 874 -13.80 -12.60 8.26
C GLY A 874 -12.93 -13.51 9.11
N TRP A 875 -13.39 -13.86 10.32
CA TRP A 875 -12.70 -14.77 11.25
C TRP A 875 -12.53 -16.17 10.67
N ILE A 876 -13.63 -16.83 10.30
CA ILE A 876 -13.58 -18.19 9.73
C ILE A 876 -12.89 -18.18 8.35
N GLY A 877 -13.17 -17.17 7.53
CA GLY A 877 -12.54 -17.00 6.20
C GLY A 877 -11.02 -16.90 6.31
N MET A 878 -10.49 -16.12 7.25
CA MET A 878 -9.05 -16.03 7.50
C MET A 878 -8.43 -17.40 7.84
N LYS A 879 -9.05 -18.17 8.72
CA LYS A 879 -8.55 -19.48 9.12
C LYS A 879 -8.55 -20.47 7.96
N LEU A 880 -9.64 -20.54 7.22
CA LEU A 880 -9.75 -21.43 6.06
C LEU A 880 -8.70 -21.10 4.98
N ARG A 881 -8.50 -19.83 4.64
CA ARG A 881 -7.45 -19.42 3.70
C ARG A 881 -6.04 -19.83 4.14
N LYS A 882 -5.75 -19.75 5.45
CA LYS A 882 -4.45 -20.21 5.97
C LYS A 882 -4.26 -21.72 5.88
N LEU A 883 -5.35 -22.48 5.95
CA LEU A 883 -5.33 -23.95 5.81
C LEU A 883 -5.15 -24.40 4.34
N LEU A 884 -5.53 -23.62 3.35
CA LEU A 884 -5.28 -23.94 1.93
C LEU A 884 -3.80 -24.19 1.61
N ASN A 885 -2.89 -23.62 2.38
CA ASN A 885 -1.44 -23.72 2.19
C ASN A 885 -0.78 -24.75 3.15
N VAL A 886 -1.55 -25.64 3.75
CA VAL A 886 -1.00 -26.72 4.58
C VAL A 886 -0.59 -27.86 3.65
N GLY A 887 0.71 -28.07 3.49
CA GLY A 887 1.27 -29.22 2.80
C GLY A 887 1.58 -30.36 3.76
N GLU A 888 1.45 -31.58 3.30
CA GLU A 888 1.86 -32.80 4.03
C GLU A 888 2.78 -33.63 3.16
N PRO A 889 3.86 -34.22 3.72
CA PRO A 889 4.70 -35.16 2.97
C PRO A 889 3.84 -36.30 2.41
N LEU A 890 4.00 -36.62 1.14
CA LEU A 890 3.24 -37.66 0.43
C LEU A 890 1.71 -37.47 0.40
N GLY A 891 1.20 -36.31 0.82
CA GLY A 891 -0.23 -36.00 0.88
C GLY A 891 -0.82 -35.34 -0.38
N HIS A 892 -0.04 -35.10 -1.43
CA HIS A 892 -0.49 -34.48 -2.66
C HIS A 892 -1.38 -35.41 -3.49
N PHE A 893 -2.53 -34.90 -3.91
CA PHE A 893 -3.46 -35.68 -4.74
C PHE A 893 -4.27 -34.79 -5.67
N MET A 894 -4.81 -35.38 -6.72
CA MET A 894 -5.68 -34.73 -7.70
C MET A 894 -7.13 -34.82 -7.22
N ALA A 895 -7.82 -33.70 -7.14
CA ALA A 895 -9.26 -33.67 -6.85
C ALA A 895 -9.95 -32.51 -7.57
N PRO A 896 -11.28 -32.58 -7.77
CA PRO A 896 -12.04 -31.50 -8.39
C PRO A 896 -11.94 -30.19 -7.62
N VAL A 897 -11.87 -29.07 -8.35
CA VAL A 897 -12.01 -27.74 -7.74
C VAL A 897 -13.49 -27.44 -7.60
N PRO A 898 -14.02 -27.27 -6.39
CA PRO A 898 -15.40 -26.85 -6.21
C PRO A 898 -15.60 -25.45 -6.82
N SER A 899 -16.68 -25.26 -7.60
CA SER A 899 -16.99 -23.99 -8.23
C SER A 899 -18.50 -23.75 -8.29
N LEU A 900 -18.94 -22.53 -7.97
CA LEU A 900 -20.33 -22.10 -8.10
C LEU A 900 -20.80 -22.09 -9.57
N ALA A 901 -19.88 -21.82 -10.49
CA ALA A 901 -20.17 -21.84 -11.94
C ALA A 901 -20.34 -23.25 -12.51
N GLY A 902 -20.08 -24.31 -11.73
CA GLY A 902 -20.21 -25.70 -12.18
C GLY A 902 -19.10 -26.18 -13.13
N GLU A 903 -17.99 -25.47 -13.20
CA GLU A 903 -16.82 -25.82 -14.00
C GLU A 903 -16.19 -27.12 -13.50
N ARG A 904 -15.93 -28.07 -14.42
CA ARG A 904 -15.23 -29.31 -14.12
C ARG A 904 -13.73 -29.13 -14.28
N ARG A 905 -13.08 -28.53 -13.28
CA ARG A 905 -11.61 -28.38 -13.23
C ARG A 905 -11.05 -29.32 -12.17
N GLN A 906 -9.90 -29.93 -12.45
CA GLN A 906 -9.12 -30.70 -11.47
C GLN A 906 -7.84 -29.96 -11.11
N GLN A 907 -7.40 -30.10 -9.88
CA GLN A 907 -6.20 -29.47 -9.35
C GLN A 907 -5.45 -30.43 -8.42
N ILE A 908 -4.12 -30.29 -8.35
CA ILE A 908 -3.31 -30.96 -7.35
C ILE A 908 -3.43 -30.20 -6.04
N TRP A 909 -3.89 -30.86 -4.99
CA TRP A 909 -3.99 -30.32 -3.66
C TRP A 909 -2.78 -30.73 -2.81
N PRO A 910 -2.19 -29.82 -1.98
CA PRO A 910 -0.99 -30.10 -1.22
C PRO A 910 -1.23 -31.05 -0.02
N SER A 911 -2.48 -31.21 0.40
CA SER A 911 -2.90 -32.12 1.48
C SER A 911 -4.41 -32.28 1.51
N THR A 912 -4.88 -33.31 2.22
CA THR A 912 -6.30 -33.51 2.58
C THR A 912 -6.87 -32.28 3.34
N VAL A 913 -6.07 -31.67 4.23
CA VAL A 913 -6.45 -30.46 4.97
C VAL A 913 -6.77 -29.28 4.04
N ALA A 914 -5.92 -29.04 3.05
CA ALA A 914 -6.12 -27.96 2.10
C ALA A 914 -7.40 -28.17 1.26
N TYR A 915 -7.67 -29.41 0.87
CA TYR A 915 -8.88 -29.74 0.12
C TYR A 915 -10.15 -29.58 0.98
N VAL A 916 -10.12 -30.08 2.23
CA VAL A 916 -11.22 -29.89 3.19
C VAL A 916 -11.49 -28.40 3.42
N ALA A 917 -10.45 -27.57 3.59
CA ALA A 917 -10.61 -26.13 3.75
C ALA A 917 -11.29 -25.50 2.51
N ARG A 918 -10.93 -25.93 1.29
CA ARG A 918 -11.56 -25.45 0.06
C ARG A 918 -13.03 -25.85 -0.04
N LEU A 919 -13.38 -27.08 0.35
CA LEU A 919 -14.77 -27.55 0.38
C LEU A 919 -15.63 -26.75 1.35
N ILE A 920 -15.06 -26.39 2.52
CA ILE A 920 -15.75 -25.53 3.50
C ILE A 920 -15.94 -24.12 2.94
N ILE A 921 -14.92 -23.52 2.32
CA ILE A 921 -15.04 -22.21 1.65
C ILE A 921 -16.15 -22.26 0.62
N HIS A 922 -16.17 -23.29 -0.23
CA HIS A 922 -17.21 -23.46 -1.25
C HIS A 922 -18.61 -23.52 -0.64
N ARG A 923 -18.78 -24.23 0.48
CA ARG A 923 -20.09 -24.24 1.15
C ARG A 923 -20.50 -22.87 1.68
N TYR A 924 -19.57 -22.12 2.27
CA TYR A 924 -19.82 -20.74 2.68
C TYR A 924 -20.14 -19.82 1.48
N ALA A 925 -19.52 -20.06 0.34
CA ALA A 925 -19.81 -19.33 -0.91
C ALA A 925 -21.21 -19.65 -1.45
N MET A 926 -21.64 -20.93 -1.43
CA MET A 926 -23.02 -21.33 -1.76
C MET A 926 -24.07 -20.67 -0.86
N LEU A 927 -23.70 -20.36 0.38
CA LEU A 927 -24.56 -19.69 1.36
C LEU A 927 -24.50 -18.15 1.27
N GLY A 928 -23.67 -17.59 0.39
CA GLY A 928 -23.52 -16.15 0.20
C GLY A 928 -22.87 -15.44 1.40
N VAL A 929 -22.04 -16.14 2.19
CA VAL A 929 -21.36 -15.60 3.37
C VAL A 929 -19.91 -15.25 3.08
N LEU A 930 -19.22 -16.10 2.32
CA LEU A 930 -17.88 -15.87 1.78
C LEU A 930 -17.95 -15.94 0.25
N ASP A 931 -16.97 -15.40 -0.43
CA ASP A 931 -16.72 -15.69 -1.84
C ASP A 931 -15.96 -17.03 -2.02
N GLU A 932 -15.69 -17.42 -3.26
CA GLU A 932 -14.95 -18.67 -3.55
C GLU A 932 -13.47 -18.61 -3.13
N ASP A 933 -12.93 -17.43 -2.84
CA ASP A 933 -11.58 -17.23 -2.31
C ASP A 933 -11.54 -17.19 -0.78
N GLY A 934 -12.70 -17.33 -0.14
CA GLY A 934 -12.86 -17.33 1.31
C GLY A 934 -12.81 -15.92 1.92
N MET A 935 -13.13 -14.89 1.13
CA MET A 935 -13.30 -13.52 1.60
C MET A 935 -14.75 -13.27 2.02
N PRO A 936 -15.01 -12.47 3.07
CA PRO A 936 -16.37 -12.18 3.50
C PRO A 936 -17.12 -11.34 2.47
N LEU A 937 -18.32 -11.78 2.09
CA LEU A 937 -19.23 -11.03 1.23
C LEU A 937 -20.11 -10.04 2.00
N VAL A 938 -20.26 -10.24 3.31
CA VAL A 938 -21.06 -9.39 4.20
C VAL A 938 -20.23 -9.12 5.46
N GLU A 939 -20.08 -7.87 5.82
CA GLU A 939 -19.48 -7.53 7.11
C GLU A 939 -20.38 -8.02 8.25
N MET A 940 -19.78 -8.70 9.25
CA MET A 940 -20.49 -9.25 10.42
C MET A 940 -21.68 -10.18 10.12
N GLY A 941 -21.82 -10.67 8.91
CA GLY A 941 -22.47 -11.87 8.40
C GLY A 941 -23.94 -12.17 8.73
N LEU A 942 -24.64 -11.47 9.61
CA LEU A 942 -25.99 -11.91 9.99
C LEU A 942 -26.98 -10.78 10.27
N LEU A 943 -26.54 -9.59 10.51
CA LEU A 943 -27.42 -8.48 10.86
C LEU A 943 -27.07 -7.31 9.95
N GLN A 944 -27.81 -7.11 8.88
CA GLN A 944 -27.94 -5.77 8.34
C GLN A 944 -28.58 -4.93 9.46
N ALA A 945 -27.81 -4.02 10.03
CA ALA A 945 -28.40 -3.00 10.90
C ALA A 945 -29.52 -2.33 10.08
N PRO A 946 -30.71 -2.08 10.66
CA PRO A 946 -31.70 -1.27 10.00
C PRO A 946 -30.99 0.02 9.60
N LYS A 947 -31.18 0.48 8.35
CA LYS A 947 -30.62 1.75 7.86
C LYS A 947 -31.03 2.83 8.86
N ALA A 948 -30.17 3.10 9.83
CA ALA A 948 -30.33 4.20 10.74
C ALA A 948 -30.31 5.44 9.84
N LYS A 949 -31.35 6.26 9.91
CA LYS A 949 -31.29 7.60 9.37
C LYS A 949 -30.08 8.24 10.03
N VAL A 950 -29.11 8.57 9.21
CA VAL A 950 -27.88 9.26 9.64
C VAL A 950 -28.32 10.56 10.30
N VAL A 951 -28.19 10.61 11.62
CA VAL A 951 -28.19 11.86 12.37
C VAL A 951 -26.73 12.28 12.36
N ALA A 952 -26.45 13.47 11.88
CA ALA A 952 -25.13 14.04 11.80
C ALA A 952 -24.41 13.98 13.17
N GLY A 953 -23.24 13.37 13.20
CA GLY A 953 -22.42 13.13 14.40
C GLY A 953 -21.75 11.77 14.30
N THR A 954 -20.98 11.53 13.23
CA THR A 954 -20.56 10.20 12.83
C THR A 954 -19.11 9.91 13.19
N GLU A 955 -18.93 8.74 13.77
CA GLU A 955 -17.64 8.06 13.81
C GLU A 955 -17.09 7.87 12.38
N ILE A 956 -15.87 8.32 12.16
CA ILE A 956 -15.15 8.15 10.89
C ILE A 956 -14.71 6.68 10.82
N PRO A 957 -15.02 5.94 9.74
CA PRO A 957 -14.60 4.55 9.61
C PRO A 957 -13.07 4.46 9.52
N ALA A 958 -12.52 3.50 10.23
CA ALA A 958 -11.09 3.22 10.27
C ALA A 958 -10.61 2.66 8.91
N MET A 959 -9.45 3.10 8.42
CA MET A 959 -8.88 2.73 7.12
C MET A 959 -7.80 1.63 7.23
N ALA A 960 -7.76 0.73 6.27
CA ALA A 960 -6.95 -0.49 6.30
C ALA A 960 -5.69 -0.47 5.38
N GLY A 961 -4.55 -1.09 5.76
CA GLY A 961 -3.26 -1.02 5.05
C GLY A 961 -2.54 -2.35 4.80
N ARG A 962 -1.48 -2.36 3.95
CA ARG A 962 -0.60 -3.51 3.70
C ARG A 962 0.33 -3.78 4.90
N PRO A 963 0.95 -4.98 5.01
CA PRO A 963 1.98 -5.23 6.03
C PRO A 963 3.15 -4.26 5.89
N CYS A 964 3.49 -3.60 6.97
CA CYS A 964 4.64 -2.69 7.00
C CYS A 964 5.95 -3.47 7.00
N PRO A 965 6.91 -3.13 6.14
CA PRO A 965 8.19 -3.82 6.11
C PRO A 965 9.05 -3.58 7.36
N GLU A 966 8.79 -2.52 8.14
CA GLU A 966 9.54 -2.25 9.38
C GLU A 966 8.91 -2.86 10.64
N CYS A 967 7.58 -2.85 10.76
CA CYS A 967 6.93 -3.34 11.98
C CYS A 967 6.08 -4.58 11.78
N GLY A 968 5.92 -5.09 10.56
CA GLY A 968 5.14 -6.28 10.23
C GLY A 968 3.62 -6.11 10.34
N ASN A 969 3.13 -4.97 10.85
CA ASN A 969 1.70 -4.70 10.96
C ASN A 969 1.09 -4.41 9.58
N SER A 970 -0.09 -4.94 9.30
CA SER A 970 -0.84 -4.67 8.07
C SER A 970 -1.46 -3.27 8.09
N THR A 971 -0.60 -2.28 8.22
CA THR A 971 -0.95 -0.87 8.45
C THR A 971 -0.29 0.06 7.42
N MET A 972 0.16 -0.48 6.30
CA MET A 972 0.64 0.32 5.16
C MET A 972 -0.54 0.84 4.37
N ILE A 973 -0.63 2.16 4.22
CA ILE A 973 -1.54 2.82 3.28
C ILE A 973 -0.74 3.48 2.18
N HIS A 974 -1.33 3.54 1.01
CA HIS A 974 -0.85 4.41 -0.06
C HIS A 974 -1.56 5.75 0.07
N LYS A 975 -0.82 6.76 0.53
CA LYS A 975 -1.33 8.13 0.71
C LYS A 975 -0.41 9.08 -0.03
N ASP A 976 -0.98 9.95 -0.86
CA ASP A 976 -0.24 11.03 -1.55
C ASP A 976 0.95 10.52 -2.39
N GLY A 977 0.79 9.36 -3.04
CA GLY A 977 1.87 8.71 -3.79
C GLY A 977 2.95 8.05 -2.92
N CYS A 978 2.74 7.98 -1.62
CA CYS A 978 3.67 7.38 -0.66
C CYS A 978 3.00 6.25 0.12
N ASP A 979 3.74 5.18 0.38
CA ASP A 979 3.31 4.14 1.29
C ASP A 979 3.62 4.55 2.74
N PHE A 980 2.59 4.69 3.57
CA PHE A 980 2.71 5.02 4.99
C PHE A 980 2.35 3.81 5.85
N CYS A 981 3.20 3.47 6.80
CA CYS A 981 2.79 2.62 7.89
C CYS A 981 2.28 3.47 9.05
N THR A 982 1.05 3.29 9.43
CA THR A 982 0.44 4.08 10.50
C THR A 982 0.65 3.47 11.88
N ALA A 983 1.07 2.20 11.95
CA ALA A 983 1.45 1.59 13.23
C ALA A 983 2.85 2.03 13.68
N CYS A 984 3.83 2.22 12.77
CA CYS A 984 5.18 2.58 13.15
C CYS A 984 5.69 3.89 12.53
N GLY A 985 4.88 4.58 11.74
CA GLY A 985 5.27 5.81 11.04
C GLY A 985 6.26 5.59 9.89
N TYR A 986 6.51 4.34 9.48
CA TYR A 986 7.31 4.06 8.30
C TYR A 986 6.70 4.75 7.10
N VAL A 987 7.52 5.53 6.40
CA VAL A 987 7.16 6.14 5.12
C VAL A 987 7.94 5.38 4.07
N GLY A 988 7.24 4.62 3.25
CA GLY A 988 7.77 4.05 2.04
C GLY A 988 8.15 5.17 1.06
N GLN A 989 8.71 4.83 -0.08
CA GLN A 989 9.18 5.84 -1.00
C GLN A 989 8.02 6.74 -1.46
N CYS A 990 8.21 8.03 -1.25
CA CYS A 990 7.53 9.07 -2.02
C CYS A 990 8.42 9.39 -3.22
N GLY A 991 7.87 9.43 -4.41
CA GLY A 991 8.58 9.79 -5.64
C GLY A 991 9.32 11.12 -5.57
#